data_39d3b0081c99d9374b94f43eaab946e3
#
_entry.id   39d3b0081c99d9374b94f43eaab946e3
#
_cell.length_a   1.000
_cell.length_b   1.000
_cell.length_c   1.000
_cell.angle_alpha   90.00
_cell.angle_beta   90.00
_cell.angle_gamma   90.00
#
_symmetry.space_group_name_H-M   'P 1'
#
loop_
_entity.id
_entity.type
_entity.pdbx_description
1 polymer ?
#
loop_
_entity_poly.entity_id
_entity_poly.type
_entity_poly.pdbx_seq_one_letter_code
_entity_poly.pdbx_strand_id
1 'polypeptide(L)'
;MAYAACLSPAAMAAVEERGNLVLDNIPSVETPLTLRLEDYLHSRGASFVDWLPGGGLLISTRFGDAEQLHRVATPLGAREQLTFYREPVTVARAPQSAVAPGFAFLKDTGGNENAQVYWYDSATRAVRMLSSGKGVNGGLAWSHDGRRVAFHSTARDGVSYDLYIADVPGTAPPRLVYTGFQKNWSVASWSPDDTKLLINNRVSANESHLFVLEVATAALTPVAEGLEPASVSGAQFTPDGRSIHVITNRDSEFEQLRRIDLATGAVEVLTAHIPWDIDTFDRSDDGRYLAYVANVDGTSRLTIVNVAARSEIQPPLPDGRIGRIAFDREGRKLAFALESPQSPRDVFVLELDRNAVVRFTKSETGPVDPLQFVPAELVRFPTFDRERGKPRQVPAFVFRPTTPGPHPVLIDIHGGPESQSVPTFSPFTQFLVREMGFVVIQPNVRGSSGYGKTYLNLDNGEDREDSVKDIGALIVWIGAQRNFDAKRVFVSGGSYGGYMLLASMVHFGDRLRGGIDVVGISNFVTFLESTSGYRRDLRRPEYGDERLPRMRAYLQRISPLTNAARINKPLLVVQGLNDPRVPATESQQMVTKIRARGGEVWYLAAKDEGHGFRKKQNRDFYLKTMVTFLERQSK
;
A
#
# COMPACT_ATOMS: atom_id res chain seq x y z
N MET A 1 -30.15 55.14 -21.54
CA MET A 1 -29.19 54.26 -22.22
C MET A 1 -28.59 53.35 -21.17
N ALA A 2 -29.05 52.10 -21.15
CA ALA A 2 -28.55 51.07 -20.19
C ALA A 2 -27.43 50.30 -20.86
N TYR A 3 -26.21 50.34 -20.33
CA TYR A 3 -25.12 49.49 -20.73
C TYR A 3 -25.34 48.08 -20.18
N ALA A 4 -25.68 47.14 -21.05
CA ALA A 4 -25.64 45.73 -20.76
C ALA A 4 -24.17 45.28 -20.78
N ALA A 5 -23.60 44.99 -19.65
CA ALA A 5 -22.31 44.32 -19.55
C ALA A 5 -22.46 42.87 -20.00
N CYS A 6 -22.03 42.54 -21.21
CA CYS A 6 -21.83 41.16 -21.63
C CYS A 6 -20.70 40.53 -20.80
N LEU A 7 -21.08 39.70 -19.85
CA LEU A 7 -20.16 38.76 -19.24
C LEU A 7 -19.75 37.73 -20.30
N SER A 8 -18.53 37.85 -20.80
CA SER A 8 -17.92 36.82 -21.65
C SER A 8 -17.89 35.51 -20.88
N PRO A 9 -18.31 34.37 -21.44
CA PRO A 9 -18.09 33.09 -20.83
C PRO A 9 -16.58 32.87 -20.68
N ALA A 10 -16.12 32.55 -19.49
CA ALA A 10 -14.74 32.17 -19.24
C ALA A 10 -14.39 31.03 -20.20
N ALA A 11 -13.45 31.30 -21.11
CA ALA A 11 -12.95 30.32 -22.07
C ALA A 11 -12.47 29.11 -21.25
N MET A 12 -13.11 27.95 -21.41
CA MET A 12 -12.58 26.69 -20.88
C MET A 12 -11.18 26.53 -21.48
N ALA A 13 -10.18 26.37 -20.61
CA ALA A 13 -8.82 26.09 -21.06
C ALA A 13 -8.86 24.83 -21.92
N ALA A 14 -8.23 24.91 -23.12
CA ALA A 14 -8.17 23.77 -24.03
C ALA A 14 -7.44 22.62 -23.35
N VAL A 15 -7.83 21.37 -23.66
CA VAL A 15 -7.10 20.18 -23.26
C VAL A 15 -5.70 20.25 -23.86
N GLU A 16 -4.66 20.22 -23.02
CA GLU A 16 -3.25 20.23 -23.40
C GLU A 16 -2.65 18.85 -23.20
N GLU A 17 -1.90 18.34 -24.16
CA GLU A 17 -1.06 17.16 -24.01
C GLU A 17 0.41 17.55 -23.81
N ARG A 18 1.01 17.08 -22.72
CA ARG A 18 2.42 17.30 -22.39
C ARG A 18 3.13 15.97 -22.14
N GLY A 19 3.76 15.42 -23.18
CA GLY A 19 4.33 14.08 -23.14
C GLY A 19 3.25 13.02 -22.86
N ASN A 20 3.35 12.30 -21.75
CA ASN A 20 2.35 11.32 -21.33
C ASN A 20 1.20 11.92 -20.53
N LEU A 21 1.24 13.20 -20.21
CA LEU A 21 0.22 13.87 -19.40
C LEU A 21 -0.85 14.50 -20.29
N VAL A 22 -2.09 14.41 -19.84
CA VAL A 22 -3.25 15.11 -20.38
C VAL A 22 -3.72 16.11 -19.31
N LEU A 23 -3.66 17.38 -19.62
CA LEU A 23 -4.01 18.49 -18.76
C LEU A 23 -5.30 19.13 -19.27
N ASP A 24 -6.31 19.16 -18.43
CA ASP A 24 -7.60 19.72 -18.77
C ASP A 24 -8.03 20.72 -17.69
N ASN A 25 -8.10 22.00 -18.06
CA ASN A 25 -8.37 23.12 -17.16
C ASN A 25 -7.31 23.29 -16.04
N ILE A 26 -6.06 22.86 -16.28
CA ILE A 26 -4.94 23.04 -15.34
C ILE A 26 -4.17 24.30 -15.72
N PRO A 27 -4.00 25.28 -14.81
CA PRO A 27 -3.19 26.46 -15.08
C PRO A 27 -1.69 26.11 -15.09
N SER A 28 -0.85 27.07 -15.46
CA SER A 28 0.60 26.89 -15.31
C SER A 28 0.97 26.54 -13.86
N VAL A 29 1.78 25.49 -13.71
CA VAL A 29 2.23 24.99 -12.41
C VAL A 29 3.65 25.45 -12.08
N GLU A 30 4.30 26.20 -12.95
CA GLU A 30 5.63 26.74 -12.68
C GLU A 30 5.51 28.07 -11.90
N THR A 31 5.68 27.98 -10.60
CA THR A 31 5.62 29.09 -9.64
C THR A 31 6.86 29.07 -8.74
N PRO A 32 7.23 30.18 -8.08
CA PRO A 32 8.32 30.15 -7.09
C PRO A 32 8.13 29.08 -6.01
N LEU A 33 6.88 28.79 -5.63
CA LEU A 33 6.55 27.77 -4.62
C LEU A 33 6.80 26.36 -5.14
N THR A 34 6.39 26.07 -6.40
CA THR A 34 6.61 24.73 -6.99
C THR A 34 8.08 24.48 -7.34
N LEU A 35 8.88 25.52 -7.60
CA LEU A 35 10.33 25.40 -7.73
C LEU A 35 10.97 24.97 -6.40
N ARG A 36 10.51 25.51 -5.27
CA ARG A 36 10.95 25.06 -3.91
C ARG A 36 10.51 23.62 -3.60
N LEU A 37 9.39 23.17 -4.13
CA LEU A 37 8.96 21.78 -3.99
C LEU A 37 10.00 20.82 -4.59
N GLU A 38 10.68 21.17 -5.65
CA GLU A 38 11.69 20.33 -6.29
C GLU A 38 12.80 19.91 -5.32
N ASP A 39 13.20 20.80 -4.39
CA ASP A 39 14.20 20.50 -3.37
C ASP A 39 13.79 19.31 -2.50
N TYR A 40 12.52 19.21 -2.15
CA TYR A 40 11.97 18.08 -1.40
C TYR A 40 11.84 16.80 -2.25
N LEU A 41 11.49 16.93 -3.53
CA LEU A 41 11.29 15.81 -4.45
C LEU A 41 12.61 15.15 -4.91
N HIS A 42 13.76 15.73 -4.55
CA HIS A 42 15.07 15.10 -4.71
C HIS A 42 15.35 14.02 -3.65
N SER A 43 14.54 13.91 -2.60
CA SER A 43 14.70 12.84 -1.61
C SER A 43 14.57 11.45 -2.24
N ARG A 44 15.38 10.50 -1.73
CA ARG A 44 15.43 9.11 -2.22
C ARG A 44 15.48 8.18 -1.02
N GLY A 45 14.53 7.25 -0.94
CA GLY A 45 14.56 6.15 0.02
C GLY A 45 15.23 4.90 -0.56
N ALA A 46 15.56 3.96 0.29
CA ALA A 46 15.98 2.61 -0.08
C ALA A 46 15.16 1.58 0.69
N SER A 47 14.54 0.65 -0.04
CA SER A 47 13.76 -0.45 0.53
C SER A 47 14.57 -1.74 0.49
N PHE A 48 14.58 -2.49 1.58
CA PHE A 48 15.11 -3.84 1.60
C PHE A 48 14.21 -4.77 0.77
N VAL A 49 14.80 -5.54 -0.13
CA VAL A 49 14.10 -6.48 -1.00
C VAL A 49 14.44 -7.92 -0.61
N ASP A 50 15.75 -8.29 -0.61
CA ASP A 50 16.18 -9.62 -0.18
C ASP A 50 17.70 -9.68 0.06
N TRP A 51 18.18 -10.82 0.59
CA TRP A 51 19.59 -11.19 0.59
C TRP A 51 20.00 -11.77 -0.75
N LEU A 52 21.21 -11.48 -1.24
CA LEU A 52 21.74 -12.08 -2.46
C LEU A 52 22.61 -13.29 -2.17
N PRO A 53 22.49 -14.40 -2.93
CA PRO A 53 23.29 -15.62 -2.73
C PRO A 53 24.81 -15.38 -2.77
N GLY A 54 25.26 -14.41 -3.55
CA GLY A 54 26.65 -13.99 -3.65
C GLY A 54 27.11 -12.97 -2.61
N GLY A 55 26.28 -12.73 -1.60
CA GLY A 55 26.51 -11.73 -0.54
C GLY A 55 26.04 -10.33 -0.92
N GLY A 56 25.75 -9.54 0.11
CA GLY A 56 25.17 -8.21 0.00
C GLY A 56 23.63 -8.24 -0.04
N LEU A 57 23.05 -7.06 -0.08
CA LEU A 57 21.61 -6.84 -0.06
C LEU A 57 21.11 -6.45 -1.45
N LEU A 58 19.95 -7.00 -1.82
CA LEU A 58 19.12 -6.50 -2.90
C LEU A 58 18.20 -5.43 -2.32
N ILE A 59 18.25 -4.22 -2.88
CA ILE A 59 17.44 -3.09 -2.47
C ILE A 59 16.67 -2.52 -3.65
N SER A 60 15.55 -1.86 -3.40
CA SER A 60 14.88 -0.99 -4.36
C SER A 60 15.15 0.46 -4.00
N THR A 61 15.62 1.24 -4.97
CA THR A 61 15.83 2.69 -4.83
C THR A 61 15.76 3.35 -6.21
N ARG A 62 15.66 4.69 -6.23
CA ARG A 62 15.47 5.44 -7.47
C ARG A 62 16.63 6.41 -7.70
N PHE A 63 17.35 6.27 -8.81
CA PHE A 63 18.29 7.27 -9.31
C PHE A 63 17.79 7.99 -10.58
N GLY A 64 16.95 7.33 -11.36
CA GLY A 64 16.32 7.88 -12.56
C GLY A 64 14.84 8.23 -12.33
N ASP A 65 14.02 7.96 -13.33
CA ASP A 65 12.58 8.24 -13.34
C ASP A 65 11.77 7.21 -12.55
N ALA A 66 12.22 5.96 -12.47
CA ALA A 66 11.55 4.85 -11.79
C ALA A 66 12.47 4.16 -10.79
N GLU A 67 11.86 3.55 -9.76
CA GLU A 67 12.58 2.67 -8.82
C GLU A 67 13.10 1.43 -9.53
N GLN A 68 14.36 1.07 -9.24
CA GLN A 68 15.04 -0.09 -9.81
C GLN A 68 15.71 -0.91 -8.72
N LEU A 69 16.07 -2.16 -9.04
CA LEU A 69 16.81 -3.02 -8.13
C LEU A 69 18.30 -2.71 -8.18
N HIS A 70 18.89 -2.66 -6.99
CA HIS A 70 20.31 -2.37 -6.79
C HIS A 70 20.90 -3.37 -5.80
N ARG A 71 22.20 -3.64 -5.93
CA ARG A 71 23.00 -4.37 -4.94
C ARG A 71 23.75 -3.38 -4.06
N VAL A 72 23.78 -3.68 -2.75
CA VAL A 72 24.67 -3.03 -1.78
C VAL A 72 25.47 -4.14 -1.10
N ALA A 73 26.79 -4.17 -1.36
CA ALA A 73 27.64 -5.27 -0.90
C ALA A 73 28.05 -5.14 0.58
N THR A 74 28.26 -3.92 1.04
CA THR A 74 28.79 -3.60 2.38
C THR A 74 28.06 -2.41 2.99
N PRO A 75 28.11 -2.24 4.31
CA PRO A 75 27.52 -1.07 4.97
C PRO A 75 27.99 0.24 4.34
N LEU A 76 27.03 1.10 3.99
CA LEU A 76 27.23 2.39 3.32
C LEU A 76 28.00 2.31 1.98
N GLY A 77 28.08 1.13 1.40
CA GLY A 77 28.74 0.89 0.11
C GLY A 77 27.96 1.43 -1.08
N ALA A 78 28.59 1.35 -2.25
CA ALA A 78 27.95 1.78 -3.50
C ALA A 78 26.66 0.98 -3.78
N ARG A 79 25.67 1.67 -4.34
CA ARG A 79 24.43 1.06 -4.83
C ARG A 79 24.59 0.71 -6.31
N GLU A 80 24.97 -0.54 -6.59
CA GLU A 80 25.12 -1.04 -7.97
C GLU A 80 23.75 -1.31 -8.58
N GLN A 81 23.36 -0.55 -9.63
CA GLN A 81 22.08 -0.76 -10.30
C GLN A 81 22.11 -2.03 -11.15
N LEU A 82 21.08 -2.88 -10.99
CA LEU A 82 20.97 -4.19 -11.65
C LEU A 82 19.88 -4.21 -12.72
N THR A 83 18.83 -3.38 -12.59
CA THR A 83 17.73 -3.29 -13.56
C THR A 83 17.60 -1.88 -14.12
N PHE A 84 17.22 -1.77 -15.42
CA PHE A 84 17.24 -0.50 -16.18
C PHE A 84 15.98 -0.34 -17.01
N TYR A 85 14.79 -0.41 -16.36
CA TYR A 85 13.51 -0.29 -17.04
C TYR A 85 12.90 1.10 -16.86
N ARG A 86 11.98 1.46 -17.76
CA ARG A 86 11.17 2.66 -17.60
C ARG A 86 10.10 2.49 -16.52
N GLU A 87 9.64 1.27 -16.33
CA GLU A 87 8.69 0.90 -15.29
C GLU A 87 9.42 0.62 -13.96
N PRO A 88 8.78 0.89 -12.81
CA PRO A 88 9.32 0.54 -11.52
C PRO A 88 9.50 -0.96 -11.35
N VAL A 89 10.63 -1.38 -10.78
CA VAL A 89 10.90 -2.76 -10.38
C VAL A 89 11.22 -2.76 -8.88
N THR A 90 10.24 -3.17 -8.07
CA THR A 90 10.32 -3.06 -6.61
C THR A 90 10.11 -4.41 -5.90
N VAL A 91 9.62 -5.42 -6.61
CA VAL A 91 9.35 -6.75 -6.06
C VAL A 91 10.30 -7.76 -6.68
N ALA A 92 11.11 -8.37 -5.84
CA ALA A 92 11.99 -9.48 -6.22
C ALA A 92 12.18 -10.45 -5.05
N ARG A 93 12.63 -11.67 -5.39
CA ARG A 93 13.06 -12.69 -4.43
C ARG A 93 14.29 -13.39 -4.97
N ALA A 94 15.28 -13.52 -4.12
CA ALA A 94 16.49 -14.28 -4.42
C ALA A 94 16.40 -15.68 -3.81
N PRO A 95 16.95 -16.74 -4.47
CA PRO A 95 17.08 -18.04 -3.85
C PRO A 95 18.08 -17.97 -2.70
N GLN A 96 17.86 -18.71 -1.65
CA GLN A 96 18.85 -18.81 -0.57
C GLN A 96 20.07 -19.66 -0.99
N SER A 97 19.88 -20.57 -1.95
CA SER A 97 20.94 -21.41 -2.49
C SER A 97 21.75 -20.68 -3.57
N ALA A 98 23.08 -20.88 -3.56
CA ALA A 98 23.97 -20.33 -4.58
C ALA A 98 23.95 -21.10 -5.93
N VAL A 99 23.12 -22.13 -6.07
CA VAL A 99 23.03 -22.95 -7.31
C VAL A 99 22.56 -22.11 -8.50
N ALA A 100 21.66 -21.17 -8.26
CA ALA A 100 21.22 -20.20 -9.27
C ALA A 100 21.50 -18.78 -8.76
N PRO A 101 22.69 -18.20 -9.03
CA PRO A 101 23.03 -16.87 -8.56
C PRO A 101 22.22 -15.80 -9.30
N GLY A 102 21.30 -15.17 -8.61
CA GLY A 102 20.41 -14.17 -9.20
C GLY A 102 19.16 -13.93 -8.37
N PHE A 103 18.10 -13.45 -9.03
CA PHE A 103 16.81 -13.22 -8.39
C PHE A 103 15.66 -13.25 -9.41
N ALA A 104 14.49 -13.70 -8.97
CA ALA A 104 13.26 -13.52 -9.73
C ALA A 104 12.64 -12.17 -9.36
N PHE A 105 12.06 -11.46 -10.34
CA PHE A 105 11.42 -10.17 -10.12
C PHE A 105 10.13 -9.99 -10.93
N LEU A 106 9.31 -9.06 -10.48
CA LEU A 106 8.06 -8.68 -11.14
C LEU A 106 8.18 -7.33 -11.82
N LYS A 107 7.66 -7.23 -13.04
CA LYS A 107 7.58 -5.97 -13.79
C LYS A 107 6.31 -5.96 -14.65
N ASP A 108 5.56 -4.87 -14.56
CA ASP A 108 4.42 -4.58 -15.43
C ASP A 108 4.81 -3.64 -16.59
N THR A 109 3.83 -3.14 -17.32
CA THR A 109 4.02 -2.18 -18.40
C THR A 109 3.02 -1.03 -18.26
N GLY A 110 3.53 0.21 -18.18
CA GLY A 110 2.70 1.40 -18.12
C GLY A 110 1.76 1.46 -16.91
N GLY A 111 2.06 0.75 -15.81
CA GLY A 111 1.23 0.72 -14.61
C GLY A 111 -0.04 -0.14 -14.69
N ASN A 112 -0.15 -1.00 -15.72
CA ASN A 112 -1.35 -1.84 -15.94
C ASN A 112 -1.49 -3.02 -14.96
N GLU A 113 -0.56 -3.19 -14.03
CA GLU A 113 -0.48 -4.26 -13.02
C GLU A 113 -0.46 -5.70 -13.60
N ASN A 114 -0.40 -5.88 -14.91
CA ASN A 114 -0.21 -7.20 -15.54
C ASN A 114 1.27 -7.61 -15.44
N ALA A 115 1.78 -7.65 -14.21
CA ALA A 115 3.17 -7.95 -13.94
C ALA A 115 3.56 -9.34 -14.48
N GLN A 116 4.73 -9.43 -15.11
CA GLN A 116 5.33 -10.68 -15.56
C GLN A 116 6.49 -11.05 -14.64
N VAL A 117 6.74 -12.36 -14.52
CA VAL A 117 7.85 -12.91 -13.75
C VAL A 117 9.09 -12.99 -14.63
N TYR A 118 10.18 -12.42 -14.17
CA TYR A 118 11.48 -12.45 -14.84
C TYR A 118 12.54 -13.07 -13.91
N TRP A 119 13.52 -13.70 -14.52
CA TRP A 119 14.76 -14.14 -13.88
C TRP A 119 15.92 -13.24 -14.30
N TYR A 120 16.67 -12.73 -13.33
CA TYR A 120 17.95 -12.06 -13.53
C TYR A 120 19.09 -12.99 -13.10
N ASP A 121 19.96 -13.35 -14.03
CA ASP A 121 21.16 -14.15 -13.79
C ASP A 121 22.32 -13.21 -13.40
N SER A 122 22.84 -13.33 -12.19
CA SER A 122 23.91 -12.44 -11.71
C SER A 122 25.26 -12.72 -12.35
N ALA A 123 25.49 -13.93 -12.88
CA ALA A 123 26.76 -14.30 -13.51
C ALA A 123 26.87 -13.74 -14.94
N THR A 124 25.77 -13.83 -15.70
CA THR A 124 25.74 -13.41 -17.11
C THR A 124 25.10 -12.04 -17.30
N ARG A 125 24.40 -11.52 -16.28
CA ARG A 125 23.55 -10.32 -16.32
C ARG A 125 22.38 -10.43 -17.31
N ALA A 126 22.08 -11.61 -17.77
CA ALA A 126 20.96 -11.86 -18.67
C ALA A 126 19.63 -11.82 -17.92
N VAL A 127 18.60 -11.34 -18.61
CA VAL A 127 17.23 -11.35 -18.11
C VAL A 127 16.37 -12.25 -18.99
N ARG A 128 15.58 -13.11 -18.37
CA ARG A 128 14.64 -13.99 -19.07
C ARG A 128 13.26 -13.92 -18.41
N MET A 129 12.21 -13.84 -19.22
CA MET A 129 10.84 -13.96 -18.73
C MET A 129 10.53 -15.42 -18.40
N LEU A 130 10.00 -15.66 -17.21
CA LEU A 130 9.58 -16.98 -16.73
C LEU A 130 8.09 -17.22 -16.95
N SER A 131 7.25 -16.18 -16.86
CA SER A 131 5.81 -16.29 -17.09
C SER A 131 5.47 -16.31 -18.58
N SER A 132 4.19 -16.55 -18.91
CA SER A 132 3.71 -16.68 -20.29
C SER A 132 3.58 -15.36 -21.07
N GLY A 133 3.84 -14.21 -20.46
CA GLY A 133 3.57 -12.90 -21.03
C GLY A 133 2.12 -12.44 -20.92
N LYS A 134 1.26 -13.22 -20.23
CA LYS A 134 -0.18 -12.94 -20.07
C LYS A 134 -0.58 -12.84 -18.60
N GLY A 135 -1.69 -12.15 -18.36
CA GLY A 135 -2.35 -12.05 -17.05
C GLY A 135 -1.52 -11.35 -15.99
N VAL A 136 -2.04 -11.37 -14.78
CA VAL A 136 -1.39 -10.87 -13.57
C VAL A 136 -0.61 -11.99 -12.91
N ASN A 137 0.65 -11.79 -12.61
CA ASN A 137 1.50 -12.77 -11.95
C ASN A 137 2.05 -12.20 -10.64
N GLY A 138 2.28 -13.07 -9.63
CA GLY A 138 2.79 -12.64 -8.33
C GLY A 138 3.12 -13.80 -7.38
N GLY A 139 3.46 -13.48 -6.12
CA GLY A 139 3.66 -14.48 -5.08
C GLY A 139 4.92 -15.33 -5.29
N LEU A 140 6.06 -14.70 -5.54
CA LEU A 140 7.33 -15.40 -5.78
C LEU A 140 7.80 -16.15 -4.54
N ALA A 141 7.94 -17.48 -4.63
CA ALA A 141 8.49 -18.34 -3.59
C ALA A 141 9.53 -19.32 -4.18
N TRP A 142 10.75 -19.29 -3.65
CA TRP A 142 11.84 -20.17 -4.07
C TRP A 142 11.81 -21.50 -3.32
N SER A 143 12.11 -22.61 -4.04
CA SER A 143 12.45 -23.87 -3.41
C SER A 143 13.78 -23.76 -2.64
N HIS A 144 13.96 -24.56 -1.59
CA HIS A 144 15.17 -24.52 -0.76
C HIS A 144 16.44 -24.92 -1.55
N ASP A 145 16.28 -25.82 -2.53
CA ASP A 145 17.37 -26.17 -3.45
C ASP A 145 17.76 -25.03 -4.41
N GLY A 146 16.96 -23.96 -4.48
CA GLY A 146 17.19 -22.78 -5.32
C GLY A 146 17.02 -23.01 -6.82
N ARG A 147 16.37 -24.10 -7.23
CA ARG A 147 16.20 -24.49 -8.64
C ARG A 147 14.80 -24.20 -9.20
N ARG A 148 13.83 -23.87 -8.33
CA ARG A 148 12.45 -23.67 -8.74
C ARG A 148 11.88 -22.41 -8.09
N VAL A 149 11.10 -21.66 -8.85
CA VAL A 149 10.30 -20.57 -8.33
C VAL A 149 8.82 -20.86 -8.58
N ALA A 150 8.03 -20.85 -7.50
CA ALA A 150 6.58 -20.95 -7.56
C ALA A 150 5.97 -19.54 -7.60
N PHE A 151 4.88 -19.39 -8.35
CA PHE A 151 4.14 -18.15 -8.46
C PHE A 151 2.68 -18.41 -8.85
N HIS A 152 1.81 -17.44 -8.63
CA HIS A 152 0.43 -17.48 -9.12
C HIS A 152 0.27 -16.64 -10.40
N SER A 153 -0.72 -16.99 -11.23
CA SER A 153 -0.99 -16.31 -12.50
C SER A 153 -2.45 -16.39 -12.90
N THR A 154 -2.98 -15.29 -13.45
CA THR A 154 -4.31 -15.30 -14.10
C THR A 154 -4.24 -15.54 -15.61
N ALA A 155 -3.13 -16.03 -16.13
CA ALA A 155 -2.85 -16.15 -17.58
C ALA A 155 -3.87 -17.03 -18.34
N ARG A 156 -4.57 -17.96 -17.66
CA ARG A 156 -5.50 -18.89 -18.27
C ARG A 156 -6.82 -18.22 -18.69
N ASP A 157 -7.42 -17.42 -17.82
CA ASP A 157 -8.76 -16.85 -18.03
C ASP A 157 -8.89 -15.37 -17.66
N GLY A 158 -7.82 -14.75 -17.15
CA GLY A 158 -7.81 -13.34 -16.71
C GLY A 158 -8.44 -13.09 -15.34
N VAL A 159 -8.97 -14.12 -14.68
CA VAL A 159 -9.74 -14.01 -13.43
C VAL A 159 -9.19 -14.90 -12.32
N SER A 160 -9.02 -16.18 -12.61
CA SER A 160 -8.63 -17.21 -11.64
C SER A 160 -7.11 -17.25 -11.46
N TYR A 161 -6.64 -17.20 -10.22
CA TYR A 161 -5.22 -17.41 -9.94
C TYR A 161 -4.88 -18.88 -9.90
N ASP A 162 -4.18 -19.34 -10.92
CA ASP A 162 -3.59 -20.69 -10.99
C ASP A 162 -2.17 -20.65 -10.44
N LEU A 163 -1.64 -21.80 -9.97
CA LEU A 163 -0.29 -21.90 -9.44
C LEU A 163 0.65 -22.57 -10.45
N TYR A 164 1.80 -21.93 -10.65
CA TYR A 164 2.83 -22.35 -11.58
C TYR A 164 4.17 -22.52 -10.89
N ILE A 165 5.00 -23.41 -11.44
CA ILE A 165 6.40 -23.58 -11.06
C ILE A 165 7.27 -23.43 -12.31
N ALA A 166 8.29 -22.59 -12.24
CA ALA A 166 9.33 -22.45 -13.26
C ALA A 166 10.66 -23.01 -12.76
N ASP A 167 11.35 -23.79 -13.61
CA ASP A 167 12.71 -24.24 -13.34
C ASP A 167 13.74 -23.16 -13.69
N VAL A 168 14.75 -22.99 -12.82
CA VAL A 168 15.82 -22.01 -12.97
C VAL A 168 17.16 -22.72 -12.72
N PRO A 169 18.11 -22.62 -13.65
CA PRO A 169 18.17 -21.80 -14.88
C PRO A 169 17.49 -22.39 -16.12
N GLY A 170 16.64 -23.41 -16.00
CA GLY A 170 15.95 -24.04 -17.11
C GLY A 170 15.28 -23.07 -18.09
N THR A 171 15.03 -23.50 -19.33
CA THR A 171 14.39 -22.70 -20.39
C THR A 171 12.96 -23.18 -20.73
N ALA A 172 12.49 -24.25 -20.09
CA ALA A 172 11.14 -24.77 -20.28
C ALA A 172 10.09 -23.77 -19.80
N PRO A 173 8.90 -23.74 -20.43
CA PRO A 173 7.75 -22.97 -19.92
C PRO A 173 7.40 -23.38 -18.48
N PRO A 174 6.82 -22.49 -17.69
CA PRO A 174 6.40 -22.81 -16.33
C PRO A 174 5.32 -23.90 -16.36
N ARG A 175 5.42 -24.85 -15.43
CA ARG A 175 4.47 -25.94 -15.28
C ARG A 175 3.30 -25.50 -14.41
N LEU A 176 2.07 -25.70 -14.90
CA LEU A 176 0.86 -25.55 -14.08
C LEU A 176 0.83 -26.69 -13.04
N VAL A 177 0.73 -26.35 -11.76
CA VAL A 177 0.70 -27.30 -10.65
C VAL A 177 -0.65 -27.36 -9.95
N TYR A 178 -1.43 -26.28 -10.03
CA TYR A 178 -2.76 -26.25 -9.45
C TYR A 178 -3.66 -25.26 -10.21
N THR A 179 -4.88 -25.68 -10.53
CA THR A 179 -5.89 -24.84 -11.21
C THR A 179 -6.83 -24.24 -10.17
N GLY A 180 -6.76 -22.92 -9.99
CA GLY A 180 -7.63 -22.16 -9.12
C GLY A 180 -8.91 -21.75 -9.86
N PHE A 181 -10.05 -22.36 -9.56
CA PHE A 181 -11.31 -21.95 -10.19
C PHE A 181 -11.95 -20.79 -9.42
N GLN A 182 -12.03 -19.60 -10.05
CA GLN A 182 -12.66 -18.38 -9.53
C GLN A 182 -12.23 -18.02 -8.08
N LYS A 183 -10.95 -18.27 -7.72
CA LYS A 183 -10.41 -18.04 -6.38
C LYS A 183 -9.07 -17.34 -6.44
N ASN A 184 -8.74 -16.65 -5.36
CA ASN A 184 -7.50 -15.88 -5.23
C ASN A 184 -6.42 -16.68 -4.49
N TRP A 185 -5.82 -17.63 -5.21
CA TRP A 185 -4.74 -18.45 -4.70
C TRP A 185 -3.40 -17.71 -4.74
N SER A 186 -2.61 -17.89 -3.71
CA SER A 186 -1.22 -17.40 -3.65
C SER A 186 -0.32 -18.43 -2.97
N VAL A 187 0.96 -18.43 -3.36
CA VAL A 187 1.99 -19.25 -2.71
C VAL A 187 2.53 -18.49 -1.51
N ALA A 188 2.61 -19.15 -0.34
CA ALA A 188 3.24 -18.61 0.86
C ALA A 188 4.68 -19.11 1.01
N SER A 189 4.92 -20.42 1.02
CA SER A 189 6.26 -21.01 1.17
C SER A 189 6.34 -22.44 0.64
N TRP A 190 7.56 -22.93 0.42
CA TRP A 190 7.86 -24.33 0.17
C TRP A 190 8.08 -25.09 1.49
N SER A 191 7.81 -26.42 1.47
CA SER A 191 8.27 -27.32 2.53
C SER A 191 9.79 -27.51 2.48
N PRO A 192 10.47 -27.85 3.60
CA PRO A 192 11.93 -28.01 3.62
C PRO A 192 12.49 -29.04 2.65
N ASP A 193 11.69 -30.05 2.29
CA ASP A 193 12.03 -31.10 1.31
C ASP A 193 11.65 -30.75 -0.12
N ASP A 194 11.12 -29.56 -0.36
CA ASP A 194 10.67 -29.05 -1.66
C ASP A 194 9.61 -29.92 -2.36
N THR A 195 8.84 -30.72 -1.61
CA THR A 195 7.76 -31.55 -2.15
C THR A 195 6.38 -30.91 -2.05
N LYS A 196 6.20 -29.92 -1.16
CA LYS A 196 4.92 -29.29 -0.85
C LYS A 196 5.01 -27.76 -0.91
N LEU A 197 3.85 -27.14 -1.07
CA LEU A 197 3.66 -25.68 -0.96
C LEU A 197 2.61 -25.39 0.12
N LEU A 198 2.84 -24.37 0.94
CA LEU A 198 1.77 -23.67 1.63
C LEU A 198 1.14 -22.69 0.65
N ILE A 199 -0.17 -22.80 0.49
CA ILE A 199 -0.94 -21.92 -0.39
C ILE A 199 -2.12 -21.34 0.34
N ASN A 200 -2.43 -20.09 0.05
CA ASN A 200 -3.53 -19.35 0.67
C ASN A 200 -4.58 -18.99 -0.38
N ASN A 201 -5.86 -19.26 -0.07
CA ASN A 201 -7.00 -18.75 -0.82
C ASN A 201 -7.62 -17.58 -0.07
N ARG A 202 -7.42 -16.37 -0.57
CA ARG A 202 -7.98 -15.16 0.02
C ARG A 202 -9.39 -14.90 -0.50
N VAL A 203 -10.35 -14.79 0.42
CA VAL A 203 -11.76 -14.48 0.13
C VAL A 203 -12.05 -12.99 0.37
N SER A 204 -11.55 -12.44 1.50
CA SER A 204 -11.72 -11.04 1.87
C SER A 204 -10.53 -10.56 2.72
N ALA A 205 -10.61 -9.38 3.29
CA ALA A 205 -9.63 -8.90 4.27
C ALA A 205 -9.64 -9.74 5.56
N ASN A 206 -10.82 -10.24 5.94
CA ASN A 206 -11.04 -10.98 7.18
C ASN A 206 -11.20 -12.49 6.98
N GLU A 207 -11.07 -12.98 5.74
CA GLU A 207 -11.27 -14.40 5.44
C GLU A 207 -10.23 -14.91 4.45
N SER A 208 -9.50 -15.92 4.90
CA SER A 208 -8.53 -16.67 4.08
C SER A 208 -8.49 -18.12 4.55
N HIS A 209 -8.18 -19.03 3.62
CA HIS A 209 -8.07 -20.46 3.89
C HIS A 209 -6.68 -20.96 3.48
N LEU A 210 -5.96 -21.56 4.42
CA LEU A 210 -4.60 -22.07 4.21
C LEU A 210 -4.63 -23.58 3.92
N PHE A 211 -3.82 -24.01 2.95
CA PHE A 211 -3.71 -25.40 2.54
C PHE A 211 -2.26 -25.80 2.36
N VAL A 212 -2.01 -27.09 2.51
CA VAL A 212 -0.80 -27.77 2.03
C VAL A 212 -1.12 -28.39 0.67
N LEU A 213 -0.36 -28.03 -0.36
CA LEU A 213 -0.45 -28.59 -1.72
C LEU A 213 0.72 -29.54 -1.96
N GLU A 214 0.44 -30.78 -2.27
CA GLU A 214 1.43 -31.75 -2.77
C GLU A 214 1.78 -31.45 -4.22
N VAL A 215 3.03 -31.07 -4.51
CA VAL A 215 3.45 -30.59 -5.85
C VAL A 215 3.34 -31.67 -6.93
N ALA A 216 3.55 -32.95 -6.57
CA ALA A 216 3.52 -34.07 -7.50
C ALA A 216 2.12 -34.50 -7.91
N THR A 217 1.14 -34.43 -7.01
CA THR A 217 -0.22 -34.96 -7.20
C THR A 217 -1.29 -33.89 -7.29
N ALA A 218 -0.96 -32.64 -6.96
CA ALA A 218 -1.89 -31.53 -6.78
C ALA A 218 -2.95 -31.76 -5.68
N ALA A 219 -2.70 -32.71 -4.75
CA ALA A 219 -3.60 -32.96 -3.63
C ALA A 219 -3.54 -31.81 -2.63
N LEU A 220 -4.71 -31.37 -2.16
CA LEU A 220 -4.86 -30.30 -1.17
C LEU A 220 -5.26 -30.89 0.18
N THR A 221 -4.55 -30.45 1.23
CA THR A 221 -4.92 -30.72 2.62
C THR A 221 -5.15 -29.39 3.32
N PRO A 222 -6.34 -29.11 3.88
CA PRO A 222 -6.59 -27.89 4.62
C PRO A 222 -5.76 -27.86 5.90
N VAL A 223 -5.30 -26.66 6.27
CA VAL A 223 -4.61 -26.41 7.53
C VAL A 223 -5.59 -25.80 8.52
N ALA A 224 -5.88 -26.56 9.60
CA ALA A 224 -6.69 -26.13 10.74
C ALA A 224 -7.90 -25.25 10.38
N GLU A 225 -9.00 -25.87 9.98
CA GLU A 225 -10.26 -25.17 9.74
C GLU A 225 -10.96 -24.87 11.08
N GLY A 226 -11.46 -23.64 11.24
CA GLY A 226 -12.39 -23.22 12.27
C GLY A 226 -13.72 -22.83 11.64
N LEU A 227 -14.77 -22.70 12.46
CA LEU A 227 -16.11 -22.33 12.00
C LEU A 227 -16.21 -20.83 11.62
N GLU A 228 -15.38 -19.98 12.23
CA GLU A 228 -15.42 -18.53 12.02
C GLU A 228 -14.41 -18.09 10.95
N PRO A 229 -14.78 -17.10 10.12
CA PRO A 229 -13.84 -16.49 9.18
C PRO A 229 -12.61 -15.90 9.90
N ALA A 230 -11.43 -16.11 9.32
CA ALA A 230 -10.18 -15.56 9.83
C ALA A 230 -9.24 -15.18 8.71
N SER A 231 -8.48 -14.09 8.90
CA SER A 231 -7.41 -13.70 7.98
C SER A 231 -6.20 -14.63 8.13
N VAL A 232 -5.43 -14.76 7.05
CA VAL A 232 -4.09 -15.32 7.05
C VAL A 232 -3.20 -14.38 6.25
N SER A 233 -2.24 -13.74 6.91
CA SER A 233 -1.36 -12.75 6.28
C SER A 233 0.06 -13.24 5.99
N GLY A 234 0.51 -14.35 6.59
CA GLY A 234 1.81 -15.00 6.33
C GLY A 234 1.85 -16.43 6.84
N ALA A 235 2.57 -17.32 6.15
CA ALA A 235 2.75 -18.69 6.59
C ALA A 235 4.08 -19.29 6.10
N GLN A 236 4.79 -20.02 6.97
CA GLN A 236 6.04 -20.71 6.67
C GLN A 236 6.10 -22.06 7.39
N PHE A 237 6.67 -23.09 6.74
CA PHE A 237 6.97 -24.36 7.42
C PHE A 237 8.08 -24.18 8.46
N THR A 238 8.03 -24.96 9.52
CA THR A 238 9.17 -25.14 10.43
C THR A 238 10.29 -25.95 9.75
N PRO A 239 11.56 -25.88 10.20
CA PRO A 239 12.68 -26.57 9.53
C PRO A 239 12.52 -28.09 9.44
N ASP A 240 11.80 -28.69 10.39
CA ASP A 240 11.49 -30.12 10.40
C ASP A 240 10.26 -30.51 9.53
N GLY A 241 9.58 -29.51 8.95
CA GLY A 241 8.39 -29.71 8.12
C GLY A 241 7.15 -30.20 8.87
N ARG A 242 7.21 -30.36 10.19
CA ARG A 242 6.10 -30.93 11.00
C ARG A 242 5.07 -29.90 11.42
N SER A 243 5.46 -28.65 11.52
CA SER A 243 4.59 -27.55 11.90
C SER A 243 4.72 -26.40 10.91
N ILE A 244 3.84 -25.43 11.06
CA ILE A 244 3.94 -24.14 10.40
C ILE A 244 3.89 -23.00 11.41
N HIS A 245 4.53 -21.88 11.08
CA HIS A 245 4.25 -20.58 11.66
C HIS A 245 3.26 -19.84 10.77
N VAL A 246 2.26 -19.20 11.37
CA VAL A 246 1.21 -18.48 10.62
C VAL A 246 0.77 -17.23 11.39
N ILE A 247 0.55 -16.12 10.66
CA ILE A 247 -0.12 -14.94 11.20
C ILE A 247 -1.60 -15.03 10.86
N THR A 248 -2.46 -14.99 11.88
CA THR A 248 -3.92 -15.08 11.72
C THR A 248 -4.64 -14.44 12.92
N ASN A 249 -5.85 -13.90 12.67
CA ASN A 249 -6.76 -13.41 13.71
C ASN A 249 -7.82 -14.46 14.12
N ARG A 250 -7.60 -15.75 13.85
CA ARG A 250 -8.50 -16.81 14.29
C ARG A 250 -8.64 -16.79 15.80
N ASP A 251 -9.86 -16.81 16.32
CA ASP A 251 -10.18 -16.75 17.74
C ASP A 251 -9.54 -15.57 18.50
N SER A 252 -9.23 -14.47 17.76
CA SER A 252 -8.59 -13.28 18.31
C SER A 252 -9.11 -12.01 17.64
N GLU A 253 -9.06 -10.89 18.38
CA GLU A 253 -9.30 -9.56 17.84
C GLU A 253 -8.16 -9.12 16.91
N PHE A 254 -6.92 -9.49 17.26
CA PHE A 254 -5.71 -9.09 16.52
C PHE A 254 -5.09 -10.25 15.76
N GLU A 255 -4.37 -9.95 14.69
CA GLU A 255 -3.52 -10.91 13.99
C GLU A 255 -2.35 -11.35 14.88
N GLN A 256 -2.31 -12.64 15.21
CA GLN A 256 -1.32 -13.25 16.10
C GLN A 256 -0.42 -14.20 15.33
N LEU A 257 0.85 -14.27 15.73
CA LEU A 257 1.77 -15.30 15.26
C LEU A 257 1.50 -16.59 16.04
N ARG A 258 1.24 -17.67 15.32
CA ARG A 258 0.92 -18.99 15.86
C ARG A 258 1.80 -20.06 15.24
N ARG A 259 2.03 -21.14 16.00
CA ARG A 259 2.58 -22.39 15.51
C ARG A 259 1.47 -23.43 15.46
N ILE A 260 1.34 -24.14 14.34
CA ILE A 260 0.35 -25.20 14.14
C ILE A 260 1.08 -26.49 13.77
N ASP A 261 0.86 -27.55 14.54
CA ASP A 261 1.32 -28.89 14.21
C ASP A 261 0.44 -29.50 13.11
N LEU A 262 1.03 -29.90 12.00
CA LEU A 262 0.29 -30.36 10.81
C LEU A 262 -0.32 -31.75 10.95
N ALA A 263 0.18 -32.60 11.87
CA ALA A 263 -0.33 -33.93 12.08
C ALA A 263 -1.51 -33.95 13.07
N THR A 264 -1.43 -33.14 14.12
CA THR A 264 -2.41 -33.15 15.22
C THR A 264 -3.39 -31.96 15.17
N GLY A 265 -3.06 -30.90 14.43
CA GLY A 265 -3.80 -29.63 14.44
C GLY A 265 -3.60 -28.81 15.72
N ALA A 266 -2.68 -29.22 16.61
CA ALA A 266 -2.42 -28.49 17.86
C ALA A 266 -1.87 -27.09 17.58
N VAL A 267 -2.43 -26.08 18.27
CA VAL A 267 -2.09 -24.65 18.09
C VAL A 267 -1.39 -24.11 19.33
N GLU A 268 -0.25 -23.47 19.12
CA GLU A 268 0.46 -22.67 20.12
C GLU A 268 0.42 -21.19 19.68
N VAL A 269 -0.13 -20.31 20.52
CA VAL A 269 -0.17 -18.86 20.23
C VAL A 269 1.08 -18.20 20.80
N LEU A 270 1.98 -17.75 19.93
CA LEU A 270 3.29 -17.20 20.33
C LEU A 270 3.21 -15.75 20.82
N THR A 271 2.25 -14.98 20.33
CA THR A 271 2.12 -13.53 20.60
C THR A 271 0.79 -13.16 21.27
N ALA A 272 0.22 -14.07 22.08
CA ALA A 272 -1.06 -13.82 22.78
C ALA A 272 -1.04 -12.60 23.73
N HIS A 273 0.14 -12.22 24.20
CA HIS A 273 0.35 -11.10 25.11
C HIS A 273 0.39 -9.73 24.41
N ILE A 274 0.38 -9.70 23.07
CA ILE A 274 0.47 -8.47 22.27
C ILE A 274 -0.95 -8.07 21.83
N PRO A 275 -1.50 -6.94 22.33
CA PRO A 275 -2.84 -6.47 21.96
C PRO A 275 -2.80 -5.61 20.67
N TRP A 276 -2.08 -6.08 19.65
CA TRP A 276 -1.89 -5.45 18.34
C TRP A 276 -1.63 -6.49 17.28
N ASP A 277 -1.85 -6.11 16.01
CA ASP A 277 -1.59 -6.99 14.87
C ASP A 277 -0.07 -7.24 14.70
N ILE A 278 0.29 -8.46 14.37
CA ILE A 278 1.61 -8.83 13.89
C ILE A 278 1.63 -8.63 12.38
N ASP A 279 2.39 -7.63 11.90
CA ASP A 279 2.44 -7.28 10.46
C ASP A 279 3.23 -8.29 9.62
N THR A 280 4.31 -8.83 10.18
CA THR A 280 5.21 -9.76 9.46
C THR A 280 6.06 -10.55 10.43
N PHE A 281 6.55 -11.68 9.97
CA PHE A 281 7.55 -12.49 10.66
C PHE A 281 8.53 -13.09 9.66
N ASP A 282 9.67 -13.52 10.16
CA ASP A 282 10.61 -14.39 9.46
C ASP A 282 11.32 -15.30 10.44
N ARG A 283 11.85 -16.40 9.95
CA ARG A 283 12.51 -17.45 10.73
C ARG A 283 13.87 -17.78 10.11
N SER A 284 14.91 -17.91 10.93
CA SER A 284 16.20 -18.42 10.45
C SER A 284 16.07 -19.86 9.96
N ASP A 285 16.81 -20.22 8.89
CA ASP A 285 16.71 -21.55 8.27
C ASP A 285 17.02 -22.69 9.23
N ASP A 286 17.95 -22.45 10.15
CA ASP A 286 18.31 -23.41 11.20
C ASP A 286 17.31 -23.47 12.37
N GLY A 287 16.27 -22.62 12.35
CA GLY A 287 15.22 -22.57 13.37
C GLY A 287 15.66 -21.98 14.72
N ARG A 288 16.86 -21.44 14.86
CA ARG A 288 17.35 -20.85 16.11
C ARG A 288 16.61 -19.58 16.49
N TYR A 289 16.24 -18.78 15.49
CA TYR A 289 15.60 -17.48 15.70
C TYR A 289 14.29 -17.37 14.94
N LEU A 290 13.34 -16.69 15.59
CA LEU A 290 12.08 -16.24 15.01
C LEU A 290 11.97 -14.74 15.25
N ALA A 291 11.80 -13.96 14.20
CA ALA A 291 11.61 -12.52 14.30
C ALA A 291 10.19 -12.14 13.88
N TYR A 292 9.60 -11.18 14.58
CA TYR A 292 8.30 -10.63 14.21
C TYR A 292 8.22 -9.12 14.46
N VAL A 293 7.33 -8.46 13.73
CA VAL A 293 7.06 -7.02 13.85
C VAL A 293 5.60 -6.83 14.27
N ALA A 294 5.39 -6.25 15.44
CA ALA A 294 4.08 -5.82 15.90
C ALA A 294 3.78 -4.39 15.45
N ASN A 295 2.54 -4.12 15.07
CA ASN A 295 2.03 -2.81 14.66
C ASN A 295 1.38 -2.11 15.86
N VAL A 296 2.16 -1.42 16.64
CA VAL A 296 1.68 -0.72 17.83
C VAL A 296 1.22 0.67 17.45
N ASP A 297 -0.08 0.82 17.22
CA ASP A 297 -0.73 2.11 16.89
C ASP A 297 -0.04 2.83 15.70
N GLY A 298 0.28 2.06 14.64
CA GLY A 298 0.97 2.56 13.45
C GLY A 298 2.50 2.58 13.52
N THR A 299 3.10 2.31 14.68
CA THR A 299 4.56 2.22 14.86
C THR A 299 4.99 0.77 14.98
N SER A 300 6.11 0.41 14.35
CA SER A 300 6.61 -0.97 14.37
C SER A 300 7.44 -1.27 15.61
N ARG A 301 7.25 -2.46 16.18
CA ARG A 301 8.09 -3.03 17.25
C ARG A 301 8.64 -4.36 16.78
N LEU A 302 9.96 -4.42 16.57
CA LEU A 302 10.68 -5.64 16.17
C LEU A 302 11.10 -6.41 17.40
N THR A 303 10.73 -7.69 17.46
CA THR A 303 11.17 -8.65 18.47
C THR A 303 11.81 -9.86 17.81
N ILE A 304 12.92 -10.32 18.34
CA ILE A 304 13.60 -11.55 17.92
C ILE A 304 13.54 -12.54 19.09
N VAL A 305 13.03 -13.72 18.84
CA VAL A 305 12.95 -14.82 19.81
C VAL A 305 14.08 -15.81 19.56
N ASN A 306 14.92 -16.06 20.54
CA ASN A 306 15.79 -17.24 20.55
C ASN A 306 14.90 -18.44 20.98
N VAL A 307 14.62 -19.33 20.02
CA VAL A 307 13.65 -20.41 20.19
C VAL A 307 14.07 -21.41 21.28
N ALA A 308 15.35 -21.77 21.33
CA ALA A 308 15.87 -22.72 22.30
C ALA A 308 15.94 -22.14 23.73
N ALA A 309 16.39 -20.90 23.85
CA ALA A 309 16.50 -20.20 25.15
C ALA A 309 15.16 -19.64 25.64
N ARG A 310 14.13 -19.57 24.79
CA ARG A 310 12.83 -18.91 25.05
C ARG A 310 13.01 -17.47 25.56
N SER A 311 13.98 -16.76 24.99
CA SER A 311 14.31 -15.39 25.36
C SER A 311 14.08 -14.45 24.19
N GLU A 312 13.63 -13.23 24.50
CA GLU A 312 13.38 -12.18 23.52
C GLU A 312 14.54 -11.19 23.49
N ILE A 313 14.87 -10.73 22.29
CA ILE A 313 15.82 -9.67 22.01
C ILE A 313 15.05 -8.54 21.36
N GLN A 314 15.11 -7.35 21.94
CA GLN A 314 14.58 -6.13 21.34
C GLN A 314 15.77 -5.26 20.91
N PRO A 315 15.97 -5.05 19.60
CA PRO A 315 17.08 -4.22 19.14
C PRO A 315 16.84 -2.74 19.47
N PRO A 316 17.89 -1.95 19.72
CA PRO A 316 17.78 -0.53 20.03
C PRO A 316 17.47 0.27 18.76
N LEU A 317 16.21 0.29 18.33
CA LEU A 317 15.73 1.00 17.14
C LEU A 317 14.99 2.28 17.53
N PRO A 318 15.11 3.35 16.74
CA PRO A 318 14.22 4.49 16.88
C PRO A 318 12.79 4.13 16.46
N ASP A 319 11.83 4.91 16.90
CA ASP A 319 10.44 4.79 16.47
C ASP A 319 10.32 4.98 14.95
N GLY A 320 9.50 4.16 14.31
CA GLY A 320 9.29 4.21 12.87
C GLY A 320 8.50 3.01 12.34
N ARG A 321 8.47 2.91 11.01
CA ARG A 321 7.85 1.78 10.30
C ARG A 321 8.94 0.87 9.76
N ILE A 322 8.81 -0.40 10.09
CA ILE A 322 9.63 -1.48 9.55
C ILE A 322 8.83 -2.16 8.44
N GLY A 323 9.46 -2.30 7.28
CA GLY A 323 8.90 -3.07 6.17
C GLY A 323 9.24 -4.56 6.26
N ARG A 324 9.57 -5.15 5.11
CA ARG A 324 10.04 -6.54 5.05
C ARG A 324 11.23 -6.77 5.98
N ILE A 325 11.22 -7.89 6.68
CA ILE A 325 12.37 -8.43 7.42
C ILE A 325 12.80 -9.75 6.78
N ALA A 326 14.09 -10.08 6.81
CA ALA A 326 14.58 -11.41 6.44
C ALA A 326 15.91 -11.72 7.11
N PHE A 327 16.06 -12.95 7.62
CA PHE A 327 17.32 -13.48 8.07
C PHE A 327 18.27 -13.74 6.88
N ASP A 328 19.57 -13.62 7.12
CA ASP A 328 20.57 -14.16 6.21
C ASP A 328 20.59 -15.69 6.29
N ARG A 329 21.21 -16.33 5.32
CA ARG A 329 21.29 -17.79 5.22
C ARG A 329 21.89 -18.46 6.46
N GLU A 330 22.86 -17.82 7.10
CA GLU A 330 23.52 -18.35 8.30
C GLU A 330 22.68 -18.14 9.56
N GLY A 331 21.57 -17.42 9.50
CA GLY A 331 20.72 -17.09 10.65
C GLY A 331 21.43 -16.23 11.70
N ARG A 332 22.42 -15.41 11.28
CA ARG A 332 23.19 -14.54 12.18
C ARG A 332 22.83 -13.07 12.06
N LYS A 333 22.20 -12.71 10.96
CA LYS A 333 21.84 -11.32 10.65
C LYS A 333 20.40 -11.24 10.22
N LEU A 334 19.73 -10.15 10.60
CA LEU A 334 18.37 -9.82 10.15
C LEU A 334 18.42 -8.48 9.40
N ALA A 335 18.04 -8.47 8.13
CA ALA A 335 17.93 -7.24 7.35
C ALA A 335 16.50 -6.72 7.37
N PHE A 336 16.35 -5.41 7.39
CA PHE A 336 15.06 -4.71 7.32
C PHE A 336 15.23 -3.28 6.79
N ALA A 337 14.13 -2.69 6.36
CA ALA A 337 14.07 -1.25 6.09
C ALA A 337 13.31 -0.55 7.22
N LEU A 338 13.78 0.63 7.61
CA LEU A 338 13.16 1.47 8.62
C LEU A 338 13.03 2.90 8.10
N GLU A 339 11.89 3.52 8.35
CA GLU A 339 11.60 4.94 8.07
C GLU A 339 10.80 5.56 9.19
N SER A 340 10.85 6.88 9.29
CA SER A 340 10.00 7.68 10.19
C SER A 340 9.53 8.96 9.49
N PRO A 341 8.62 9.74 10.03
CA PRO A 341 8.23 11.02 9.44
C PRO A 341 9.39 11.96 9.12
N GLN A 342 10.47 11.86 9.88
CA GLN A 342 11.65 12.73 9.79
C GLN A 342 12.84 12.10 9.06
N SER A 343 12.73 10.83 8.68
CA SER A 343 13.83 10.10 8.02
C SER A 343 13.30 9.26 6.86
N PRO A 344 13.79 9.48 5.64
CA PRO A 344 13.51 8.58 4.51
C PRO A 344 13.87 7.15 4.87
N ARG A 345 13.23 6.22 4.18
CA ARG A 345 13.49 4.79 4.34
C ARG A 345 14.95 4.45 4.05
N ASP A 346 15.56 3.73 4.98
CA ASP A 346 16.91 3.16 4.85
C ASP A 346 16.94 1.70 5.24
N VAL A 347 17.95 0.98 4.74
CA VAL A 347 18.15 -0.42 5.02
C VAL A 347 19.18 -0.59 6.13
N PHE A 348 18.84 -1.46 7.08
CA PHE A 348 19.63 -1.80 8.25
C PHE A 348 19.79 -3.32 8.34
N VAL A 349 20.86 -3.73 9.01
CA VAL A 349 21.15 -5.12 9.36
C VAL A 349 21.40 -5.20 10.85
N LEU A 350 20.66 -6.04 11.55
CA LEU A 350 20.91 -6.41 12.93
C LEU A 350 21.87 -7.61 12.97
N GLU A 351 23.02 -7.45 13.60
CA GLU A 351 23.94 -8.54 13.94
C GLU A 351 23.52 -9.15 15.28
N LEU A 352 22.95 -10.37 15.24
CA LEU A 352 22.31 -11.00 16.41
C LEU A 352 23.28 -11.27 17.56
N ASP A 353 24.47 -11.75 17.26
CA ASP A 353 25.48 -12.10 18.26
C ASP A 353 25.91 -10.91 19.15
N ARG A 354 25.77 -9.68 18.61
CA ARG A 354 26.18 -8.43 19.27
C ARG A 354 25.01 -7.54 19.65
N ASN A 355 23.79 -7.88 19.23
CA ASN A 355 22.63 -6.99 19.24
C ASN A 355 22.96 -5.59 18.68
N ALA A 356 23.69 -5.56 17.57
CA ALA A 356 24.18 -4.34 16.97
C ALA A 356 23.48 -4.04 15.65
N VAL A 357 22.92 -2.84 15.50
CA VAL A 357 22.25 -2.38 14.30
C VAL A 357 23.23 -1.63 13.41
N VAL A 358 23.45 -2.14 12.20
CA VAL A 358 24.37 -1.58 11.20
C VAL A 358 23.57 -0.98 10.05
N ARG A 359 23.77 0.30 9.76
CA ARG A 359 23.12 0.99 8.63
C ARG A 359 23.80 0.63 7.33
N PHE A 360 23.05 0.12 6.35
CA PHE A 360 23.56 -0.28 5.01
C PHE A 360 23.36 0.78 3.95
N THR A 361 22.31 1.60 4.06
CA THR A 361 22.09 2.71 3.14
C THR A 361 21.94 4.03 3.91
N LYS A 362 22.33 5.12 3.27
CA LYS A 362 22.05 6.47 3.74
C LYS A 362 21.31 7.20 2.63
N SER A 363 20.01 7.38 2.84
CA SER A 363 19.11 8.00 1.87
C SER A 363 19.29 9.51 1.84
N GLU A 364 19.18 10.07 0.64
CA GLU A 364 19.35 11.50 0.40
C GLU A 364 18.02 12.23 0.64
N THR A 365 18.10 13.44 1.20
CA THR A 365 16.96 14.34 1.44
C THR A 365 16.95 15.54 0.48
N GLY A 366 17.79 15.50 -0.57
CA GLY A 366 18.03 16.67 -1.42
C GLY A 366 18.78 17.77 -0.66
N PRO A 367 18.58 19.04 -1.00
CA PRO A 367 19.18 20.17 -0.29
C PRO A 367 18.48 20.48 1.04
N VAL A 368 17.40 19.79 1.41
CA VAL A 368 16.65 20.04 2.65
C VAL A 368 17.34 19.39 3.85
N ASP A 369 17.61 20.19 4.89
CA ASP A 369 18.18 19.69 6.13
C ASP A 369 17.19 18.75 6.86
N PRO A 370 17.53 17.47 7.09
CA PRO A 370 16.66 16.52 7.77
C PRO A 370 16.26 16.92 9.19
N LEU A 371 17.10 17.69 9.89
CA LEU A 371 16.80 18.15 11.26
C LEU A 371 15.60 19.10 11.31
N GLN A 372 15.20 19.63 10.18
CA GLN A 372 14.05 20.52 10.08
C GLN A 372 12.75 19.80 9.78
N PHE A 373 12.74 18.49 9.49
CA PHE A 373 11.51 17.76 9.24
C PHE A 373 10.65 17.64 10.51
N VAL A 374 9.34 17.82 10.33
CA VAL A 374 8.40 17.75 11.45
C VAL A 374 8.02 16.30 11.76
N PRO A 375 7.82 15.97 13.05
CA PRO A 375 7.29 14.66 13.44
C PRO A 375 5.78 14.56 13.13
N ALA A 376 5.25 13.35 13.20
CA ALA A 376 3.82 13.09 13.26
C ALA A 376 3.39 12.93 14.73
N GLU A 377 2.32 13.60 15.11
CA GLU A 377 1.66 13.43 16.41
C GLU A 377 0.47 12.49 16.25
N LEU A 378 0.39 11.43 17.06
CA LEU A 378 -0.79 10.58 17.12
C LEU A 378 -1.83 11.26 18.03
N VAL A 379 -2.98 11.58 17.47
CA VAL A 379 -4.13 12.12 18.20
C VAL A 379 -5.33 11.17 18.09
N ARG A 380 -6.30 11.35 18.98
CA ARG A 380 -7.60 10.69 18.89
C ARG A 380 -8.70 11.76 19.01
N PHE A 381 -9.68 11.68 18.11
CA PHE A 381 -10.82 12.58 18.14
C PHE A 381 -12.14 11.81 18.35
N PRO A 382 -13.13 12.37 19.06
CA PRO A 382 -14.40 11.71 19.28
C PRO A 382 -15.23 11.72 18.00
N THR A 383 -15.93 10.60 17.74
CA THR A 383 -16.88 10.50 16.63
C THR A 383 -18.33 10.35 17.10
N PHE A 384 -19.27 10.14 16.19
CA PHE A 384 -20.70 10.24 16.40
C PHE A 384 -21.31 9.12 17.24
N ASP A 385 -20.69 7.93 17.25
CA ASP A 385 -21.17 6.77 18.01
C ASP A 385 -20.41 6.55 19.32
N ARG A 386 -20.83 5.54 20.06
CA ARG A 386 -20.25 5.22 21.36
C ARG A 386 -19.67 3.82 21.39
N GLU A 387 -18.54 3.70 22.05
CA GLU A 387 -17.94 2.43 22.41
C GLU A 387 -17.87 2.33 23.93
N ARG A 388 -18.46 1.25 24.49
CA ARG A 388 -18.52 1.03 25.97
C ARG A 388 -19.04 2.26 26.73
N GLY A 389 -20.04 2.94 26.16
CA GLY A 389 -20.69 4.10 26.77
C GLY A 389 -19.97 5.44 26.64
N LYS A 390 -18.76 5.48 26.04
CA LYS A 390 -18.00 6.71 25.76
C LYS A 390 -18.01 6.99 24.25
N PRO A 391 -17.87 8.27 23.81
CA PRO A 391 -17.67 8.56 22.39
C PRO A 391 -16.50 7.74 21.84
N ARG A 392 -16.71 7.03 20.71
CA ARG A 392 -15.64 6.30 20.04
C ARG A 392 -14.53 7.26 19.66
N GLN A 393 -13.30 6.84 19.85
CA GLN A 393 -12.10 7.61 19.54
C GLN A 393 -11.50 7.12 18.22
N VAL A 394 -11.40 8.00 17.23
CA VAL A 394 -10.79 7.71 15.93
C VAL A 394 -9.34 8.20 15.95
N PRO A 395 -8.35 7.35 15.68
CA PRO A 395 -6.95 7.76 15.65
C PRO A 395 -6.61 8.51 14.36
N ALA A 396 -5.70 9.48 14.45
CA ALA A 396 -5.16 10.21 13.32
C ALA A 396 -3.72 10.65 13.57
N PHE A 397 -2.90 10.67 12.53
CA PHE A 397 -1.59 11.30 12.57
C PHE A 397 -1.70 12.76 12.12
N VAL A 398 -1.10 13.67 12.86
CA VAL A 398 -1.14 15.12 12.61
C VAL A 398 0.27 15.65 12.47
N PHE A 399 0.54 16.29 11.34
CA PHE A 399 1.77 17.04 11.09
C PHE A 399 1.46 18.53 11.24
N ARG A 400 2.19 19.21 12.12
CA ARG A 400 1.92 20.62 12.48
C ARG A 400 3.06 21.54 12.05
N PRO A 401 2.76 22.72 11.48
CA PRO A 401 3.75 23.79 11.35
C PRO A 401 4.28 24.21 12.70
N THR A 402 5.54 24.64 12.72
CA THR A 402 6.18 25.22 13.94
C THR A 402 5.91 26.70 14.11
N THR A 403 5.33 27.35 13.09
CA THR A 403 4.95 28.78 13.11
C THR A 403 3.62 29.01 13.83
N PRO A 404 3.33 30.21 14.32
CA PRO A 404 2.02 30.56 14.88
C PRO A 404 0.91 30.44 13.83
N GLY A 405 -0.27 29.90 14.24
CA GLY A 405 -1.47 29.78 13.40
C GLY A 405 -2.38 31.03 13.40
N PRO A 406 -3.61 30.91 12.84
CA PRO A 406 -4.27 29.68 12.41
C PRO A 406 -3.82 29.21 11.02
N HIS A 407 -3.63 27.90 10.87
CA HIS A 407 -3.12 27.23 9.69
C HIS A 407 -4.23 26.60 8.86
N PRO A 408 -4.16 26.62 7.51
CA PRO A 408 -5.03 25.81 6.68
C PRO A 408 -4.80 24.32 6.96
N VAL A 409 -5.83 23.51 6.73
CA VAL A 409 -5.80 22.06 7.04
C VAL A 409 -6.02 21.26 5.76
N LEU A 410 -5.20 20.23 5.56
CA LEU A 410 -5.43 19.16 4.59
C LEU A 410 -5.74 17.87 5.33
N ILE A 411 -6.94 17.33 5.15
CA ILE A 411 -7.30 15.97 5.55
C ILE A 411 -6.89 15.04 4.42
N ASP A 412 -5.94 14.13 4.66
CA ASP A 412 -5.42 13.19 3.68
C ASP A 412 -5.88 11.77 4.02
N ILE A 413 -6.85 11.23 3.26
CA ILE A 413 -7.57 10.00 3.54
C ILE A 413 -6.96 8.84 2.76
N HIS A 414 -6.49 7.81 3.46
CA HIS A 414 -5.92 6.62 2.82
C HIS A 414 -6.96 5.81 2.04
N GLY A 415 -6.48 5.03 1.07
CA GLY A 415 -7.31 4.07 0.32
C GLY A 415 -7.51 2.76 1.09
N GLY A 416 -8.15 1.82 0.44
CA GLY A 416 -8.44 0.49 0.99
C GLY A 416 -9.93 0.15 0.87
N PRO A 417 -10.76 0.30 1.96
CA PRO A 417 -10.52 0.88 3.29
C PRO A 417 -9.59 0.08 4.19
N GLU A 418 -9.44 -1.23 3.98
CA GLU A 418 -8.61 -2.13 4.77
C GLU A 418 -7.11 -1.80 4.59
N SER A 419 -6.73 -0.62 5.05
CA SER A 419 -5.38 -0.08 5.09
C SER A 419 -5.21 0.79 6.34
N GLN A 420 -4.07 1.41 6.51
CA GLN A 420 -3.77 2.25 7.66
C GLN A 420 -2.87 3.42 7.23
N SER A 421 -3.20 4.63 7.67
CA SER A 421 -2.23 5.72 7.71
C SER A 421 -1.23 5.45 8.81
N VAL A 422 0.05 5.51 8.48
CA VAL A 422 1.16 5.25 9.42
C VAL A 422 2.21 6.36 9.30
N PRO A 423 3.00 6.63 10.36
CA PRO A 423 3.93 7.75 10.39
C PRO A 423 5.19 7.46 9.57
N THR A 424 5.09 7.59 8.25
CA THR A 424 6.18 7.40 7.30
C THR A 424 6.71 8.72 6.74
N PHE A 425 7.87 8.68 6.07
CA PHE A 425 8.44 9.85 5.41
C PHE A 425 7.69 10.18 4.13
N SER A 426 7.20 11.40 4.05
CA SER A 426 6.65 11.99 2.84
C SER A 426 7.28 13.35 2.58
N PRO A 427 8.13 13.51 1.54
CA PRO A 427 8.71 14.81 1.23
C PRO A 427 7.64 15.85 0.88
N PHE A 428 6.53 15.41 0.31
CA PHE A 428 5.40 16.27 -0.02
C PHE A 428 4.68 16.77 1.24
N THR A 429 4.42 15.89 2.21
CA THR A 429 3.84 16.28 3.50
C THR A 429 4.76 17.26 4.22
N GLN A 430 6.08 17.01 4.24
CA GLN A 430 7.05 17.92 4.83
C GLN A 430 7.03 19.30 4.14
N PHE A 431 6.91 19.33 2.82
CA PHE A 431 6.77 20.57 2.05
C PHE A 431 5.48 21.32 2.41
N LEU A 432 4.34 20.66 2.42
CA LEU A 432 3.05 21.29 2.78
C LEU A 432 3.09 21.94 4.15
N VAL A 433 3.68 21.24 5.12
CA VAL A 433 3.73 21.73 6.50
C VAL A 433 4.71 22.88 6.65
N ARG A 434 5.91 22.77 6.07
CA ARG A 434 6.99 23.73 6.30
C ARG A 434 6.94 24.95 5.39
N GLU A 435 6.63 24.74 4.11
CA GLU A 435 6.69 25.80 3.11
C GLU A 435 5.33 26.47 2.87
N MET A 436 4.25 25.68 2.97
CA MET A 436 2.90 26.21 2.78
C MET A 436 2.16 26.46 4.09
N GLY A 437 2.70 26.04 5.23
CA GLY A 437 2.09 26.24 6.53
C GLY A 437 0.80 25.45 6.75
N PHE A 438 0.60 24.35 6.04
CA PHE A 438 -0.57 23.49 6.25
C PHE A 438 -0.38 22.59 7.47
N VAL A 439 -1.46 22.36 8.20
CA VAL A 439 -1.61 21.18 9.03
C VAL A 439 -2.06 20.03 8.14
N VAL A 440 -1.36 18.89 8.16
CA VAL A 440 -1.79 17.68 7.44
C VAL A 440 -2.29 16.67 8.47
N ILE A 441 -3.50 16.16 8.26
CA ILE A 441 -4.15 15.17 9.14
C ILE A 441 -4.44 13.91 8.34
N GLN A 442 -3.91 12.78 8.81
CA GLN A 442 -4.08 11.46 8.20
C GLN A 442 -4.92 10.57 9.14
N PRO A 443 -6.26 10.58 9.01
CA PRO A 443 -7.13 9.81 9.89
C PRO A 443 -7.11 8.32 9.55
N ASN A 444 -7.26 7.48 10.58
CA ASN A 444 -7.57 6.06 10.48
C ASN A 444 -9.03 5.86 10.88
N VAL A 445 -9.94 6.22 9.98
CA VAL A 445 -11.38 6.05 10.17
C VAL A 445 -11.74 4.58 10.39
N ARG A 446 -12.95 4.30 10.91
CA ARG A 446 -13.44 2.91 10.97
C ARG A 446 -13.29 2.22 9.61
N GLY A 447 -13.03 0.90 9.61
CA GLY A 447 -12.63 0.16 8.41
C GLY A 447 -11.10 0.11 8.19
N SER A 448 -10.31 0.94 8.90
CA SER A 448 -8.85 0.88 8.84
C SER A 448 -8.31 -0.37 9.54
N SER A 449 -7.24 -0.96 8.97
CA SER A 449 -6.47 -2.06 9.58
C SER A 449 -5.57 -1.58 10.72
N GLY A 450 -5.02 -2.51 11.51
CA GLY A 450 -4.10 -2.22 12.61
C GLY A 450 -4.76 -1.91 13.95
N TYR A 451 -6.10 -1.94 14.01
CA TYR A 451 -6.90 -1.64 15.21
C TYR A 451 -7.84 -2.79 15.59
N GLY A 452 -7.57 -3.98 15.08
CA GLY A 452 -8.32 -5.20 15.33
C GLY A 452 -9.47 -5.46 14.36
N LYS A 453 -9.94 -6.72 14.37
CA LYS A 453 -10.97 -7.24 13.47
C LYS A 453 -12.30 -6.51 13.60
N THR A 454 -12.69 -6.15 14.82
CA THR A 454 -13.94 -5.41 15.07
C THR A 454 -13.91 -4.03 14.42
N TYR A 455 -12.81 -3.28 14.59
CA TYR A 455 -12.65 -1.95 14.00
C TYR A 455 -12.64 -2.00 12.46
N LEU A 456 -11.99 -3.00 11.90
CA LEU A 456 -11.91 -3.24 10.46
C LEU A 456 -13.29 -3.49 9.81
N ASN A 457 -14.23 -4.08 10.54
CA ASN A 457 -15.56 -4.42 10.03
C ASN A 457 -16.63 -3.33 10.24
N LEU A 458 -16.31 -2.22 10.92
CA LEU A 458 -17.29 -1.21 11.33
C LEU A 458 -17.92 -0.41 10.18
N ASP A 459 -17.40 -0.50 8.96
CA ASP A 459 -17.94 0.20 7.79
C ASP A 459 -18.31 -0.74 6.63
N ASN A 460 -18.45 -2.05 6.88
CA ASN A 460 -18.78 -3.00 5.83
C ASN A 460 -20.24 -2.92 5.38
N GLY A 461 -20.49 -3.12 4.09
CA GLY A 461 -21.81 -3.21 3.50
C GLY A 461 -22.66 -1.95 3.71
N GLU A 462 -23.80 -2.06 4.38
CA GLU A 462 -24.74 -0.93 4.60
C GLU A 462 -24.22 0.13 5.59
N ASP A 463 -23.12 -0.15 6.33
CA ASP A 463 -22.49 0.80 7.25
C ASP A 463 -21.40 1.65 6.56
N ARG A 464 -21.24 1.55 5.24
CA ARG A 464 -20.17 2.21 4.45
C ARG A 464 -20.08 3.72 4.68
N GLU A 465 -21.19 4.42 4.86
CA GLU A 465 -21.17 5.86 5.12
C GLU A 465 -20.76 6.24 6.55
N ASP A 466 -20.62 5.27 7.47
CA ASP A 466 -20.17 5.56 8.84
C ASP A 466 -18.71 6.01 8.88
N SER A 467 -17.87 5.51 7.97
CA SER A 467 -16.50 6.04 7.80
C SER A 467 -16.50 7.49 7.30
N VAL A 468 -17.48 7.88 6.47
CA VAL A 468 -17.65 9.28 6.02
C VAL A 468 -18.11 10.18 7.18
N LYS A 469 -18.97 9.66 8.08
CA LYS A 469 -19.36 10.40 9.31
C LYS A 469 -18.19 10.65 10.25
N ASP A 470 -17.17 9.75 10.27
CA ASP A 470 -15.92 9.99 11.01
C ASP A 470 -15.17 11.23 10.48
N ILE A 471 -15.16 11.43 9.15
CA ILE A 471 -14.59 12.67 8.56
C ILE A 471 -15.41 13.90 8.97
N GLY A 472 -16.75 13.77 9.02
CA GLY A 472 -17.61 14.84 9.56
C GLY A 472 -17.27 15.21 11.00
N ALA A 473 -17.01 14.21 11.84
CA ALA A 473 -16.57 14.41 13.23
C ALA A 473 -15.17 15.05 13.31
N LEU A 474 -14.25 14.63 12.42
CA LEU A 474 -12.92 15.25 12.30
C LEU A 474 -13.01 16.74 11.93
N ILE A 475 -13.87 17.11 11.00
CA ILE A 475 -14.10 18.53 10.62
C ILE A 475 -14.62 19.35 11.83
N VAL A 476 -15.50 18.75 12.65
CA VAL A 476 -15.95 19.39 13.90
C VAL A 476 -14.79 19.55 14.88
N TRP A 477 -13.97 18.51 15.06
CA TRP A 477 -12.80 18.54 15.93
C TRP A 477 -11.77 19.58 15.47
N ILE A 478 -11.53 19.72 14.15
CA ILE A 478 -10.66 20.76 13.58
C ILE A 478 -11.16 22.15 14.00
N GLY A 479 -12.47 22.42 13.97
CA GLY A 479 -13.06 23.67 14.36
C GLY A 479 -12.84 24.05 15.84
N ALA A 480 -12.56 23.08 16.69
CA ALA A 480 -12.24 23.30 18.11
C ALA A 480 -10.75 23.56 18.37
N GLN A 481 -9.87 23.40 17.38
CA GLN A 481 -8.41 23.61 17.53
C GLN A 481 -8.05 25.08 17.27
N ARG A 482 -7.49 25.77 18.26
CA ARG A 482 -7.17 27.21 18.17
C ARG A 482 -6.21 27.58 17.05
N ASN A 483 -5.29 26.67 16.70
CA ASN A 483 -4.25 26.91 15.71
C ASN A 483 -4.62 26.44 14.29
N PHE A 484 -5.87 25.93 14.09
CA PHE A 484 -6.34 25.46 12.79
C PHE A 484 -7.37 26.45 12.22
N ASP A 485 -7.30 26.70 10.93
CA ASP A 485 -8.26 27.54 10.23
C ASP A 485 -9.41 26.69 9.69
N ALA A 486 -10.50 26.64 10.44
CA ALA A 486 -11.70 25.90 10.06
C ALA A 486 -12.38 26.40 8.78
N LYS A 487 -11.98 27.58 8.24
CA LYS A 487 -12.50 28.11 6.98
C LYS A 487 -11.65 27.68 5.76
N ARG A 488 -10.45 27.16 6.01
CA ARG A 488 -9.53 26.69 4.97
C ARG A 488 -9.20 25.21 5.17
N VAL A 489 -10.24 24.35 5.17
CA VAL A 489 -10.12 22.90 5.25
C VAL A 489 -10.25 22.32 3.86
N PHE A 490 -9.24 21.55 3.46
CA PHE A 490 -9.22 20.77 2.22
C PHE A 490 -9.25 19.29 2.56
N VAL A 491 -9.71 18.49 1.59
CA VAL A 491 -9.72 17.03 1.72
C VAL A 491 -9.06 16.42 0.49
N SER A 492 -8.16 15.45 0.70
CA SER A 492 -7.55 14.64 -0.35
C SER A 492 -7.72 13.15 -0.05
N GLY A 493 -7.69 12.34 -1.09
CA GLY A 493 -7.72 10.90 -0.92
C GLY A 493 -7.53 10.16 -2.22
N GLY A 494 -6.98 8.92 -2.11
CA GLY A 494 -6.75 8.05 -3.24
C GLY A 494 -7.60 6.78 -3.19
N SER A 495 -8.04 6.28 -4.37
CA SER A 495 -8.79 5.02 -4.44
C SER A 495 -10.08 5.08 -3.59
N TYR A 496 -10.22 4.22 -2.57
CA TYR A 496 -11.30 4.33 -1.60
C TYR A 496 -11.27 5.69 -0.85
N GLY A 497 -10.07 6.20 -0.52
CA GLY A 497 -9.92 7.55 0.04
C GLY A 497 -10.49 8.64 -0.90
N GLY A 498 -10.43 8.42 -2.22
CA GLY A 498 -11.10 9.27 -3.22
C GLY A 498 -12.62 9.20 -3.13
N TYR A 499 -13.21 8.01 -2.92
CA TYR A 499 -14.63 7.91 -2.57
C TYR A 499 -14.95 8.72 -1.30
N MET A 500 -14.17 8.52 -0.23
CA MET A 500 -14.35 9.20 1.05
C MET A 500 -14.31 10.73 0.91
N LEU A 501 -13.34 11.22 0.14
CA LEU A 501 -13.22 12.64 -0.21
C LEU A 501 -14.48 13.13 -0.96
N LEU A 502 -14.87 12.46 -2.05
CA LEU A 502 -16.04 12.85 -2.86
C LEU A 502 -17.32 12.82 -2.03
N ALA A 503 -17.51 11.79 -1.19
CA ALA A 503 -18.64 11.69 -0.26
C ALA A 503 -18.58 12.81 0.80
N SER A 504 -17.39 13.16 1.30
CA SER A 504 -17.23 14.29 2.22
C SER A 504 -17.61 15.62 1.57
N MET A 505 -17.27 15.82 0.29
CA MET A 505 -17.70 17.02 -0.46
C MET A 505 -19.21 17.05 -0.68
N VAL A 506 -19.86 15.89 -0.82
CA VAL A 506 -21.33 15.78 -0.90
C VAL A 506 -21.99 16.13 0.45
N HIS A 507 -21.47 15.63 1.56
CA HIS A 507 -22.10 15.77 2.88
C HIS A 507 -21.68 17.03 3.65
N PHE A 508 -20.43 17.49 3.46
CA PHE A 508 -19.81 18.57 4.26
C PHE A 508 -19.26 19.70 3.40
N GLY A 509 -19.66 19.82 2.14
CA GLY A 509 -19.12 20.79 1.17
C GLY A 509 -19.07 22.23 1.68
N ASP A 510 -20.04 22.66 2.49
CA ASP A 510 -20.07 24.02 3.06
C ASP A 510 -18.94 24.30 4.06
N ARG A 511 -18.34 23.25 4.62
CA ARG A 511 -17.21 23.33 5.57
C ARG A 511 -15.86 23.09 4.90
N LEU A 512 -15.85 22.72 3.61
CA LEU A 512 -14.65 22.41 2.84
C LEU A 512 -14.35 23.53 1.85
N ARG A 513 -13.07 23.76 1.59
CA ARG A 513 -12.59 24.74 0.61
C ARG A 513 -12.38 24.15 -0.78
N GLY A 514 -12.00 22.88 -0.85
CA GLY A 514 -11.78 22.15 -2.09
C GLY A 514 -11.37 20.69 -1.83
N GLY A 515 -11.30 19.90 -2.90
CA GLY A 515 -10.95 18.49 -2.85
C GLY A 515 -9.92 18.06 -3.88
N ILE A 516 -9.15 17.01 -3.58
CA ILE A 516 -8.14 16.43 -4.47
C ILE A 516 -8.37 14.93 -4.56
N ASP A 517 -8.96 14.49 -5.65
CA ASP A 517 -9.33 13.11 -5.94
C ASP A 517 -8.26 12.41 -6.77
N VAL A 518 -7.67 11.36 -6.24
CA VAL A 518 -6.63 10.57 -6.92
C VAL A 518 -7.15 9.16 -7.17
N VAL A 519 -7.41 8.81 -8.42
CA VAL A 519 -7.91 7.48 -8.85
C VAL A 519 -9.10 7.00 -8.00
N GLY A 520 -10.03 7.90 -7.67
CA GLY A 520 -11.12 7.66 -6.72
C GLY A 520 -12.33 6.97 -7.32
N ILE A 521 -13.07 6.26 -6.45
CA ILE A 521 -14.33 5.59 -6.82
C ILE A 521 -15.46 6.63 -6.77
N SER A 522 -16.06 6.93 -7.91
CA SER A 522 -17.17 7.87 -8.00
C SER A 522 -18.56 7.22 -7.89
N ASN A 523 -18.65 5.93 -8.29
CA ASN A 523 -19.88 5.15 -8.19
C ASN A 523 -19.55 3.68 -7.92
N PHE A 524 -20.01 3.12 -6.80
CA PHE A 524 -19.73 1.74 -6.43
C PHE A 524 -20.27 0.70 -7.42
N VAL A 525 -21.41 0.98 -8.05
CA VAL A 525 -22.02 0.05 -9.01
C VAL A 525 -21.17 -0.02 -10.27
N THR A 526 -20.86 1.13 -10.90
CA THR A 526 -20.02 1.15 -12.11
C THR A 526 -18.62 0.66 -11.84
N PHE A 527 -18.06 0.97 -10.67
CA PHE A 527 -16.77 0.46 -10.23
C PHE A 527 -16.75 -1.07 -10.11
N LEU A 528 -17.71 -1.68 -9.39
CA LEU A 528 -17.77 -3.14 -9.22
C LEU A 528 -18.06 -3.87 -10.53
N GLU A 529 -18.75 -3.25 -11.48
CA GLU A 529 -19.01 -3.81 -12.80
C GLU A 529 -17.78 -3.72 -13.74
N SER A 530 -16.91 -2.71 -13.56
CA SER A 530 -15.80 -2.39 -14.49
C SER A 530 -14.41 -2.69 -13.96
N THR A 531 -14.20 -2.85 -12.64
CA THR A 531 -12.91 -3.25 -12.07
C THR A 531 -12.48 -4.63 -12.59
N SER A 532 -11.18 -4.88 -12.63
CA SER A 532 -10.63 -6.15 -13.15
C SER A 532 -11.24 -7.38 -12.48
N GLY A 533 -11.54 -8.42 -13.28
CA GLY A 533 -12.30 -9.59 -12.84
C GLY A 533 -11.73 -10.30 -11.62
N TYR A 534 -10.40 -10.43 -11.54
CA TYR A 534 -9.70 -11.05 -10.41
C TYR A 534 -9.83 -10.28 -9.08
N ARG A 535 -10.28 -9.01 -9.12
CA ARG A 535 -10.44 -8.16 -7.93
C ARG A 535 -11.87 -8.07 -7.44
N ARG A 536 -12.83 -8.26 -8.33
CA ARG A 536 -14.25 -7.95 -8.09
C ARG A 536 -14.82 -8.70 -6.89
N ASP A 537 -14.62 -10.00 -6.84
CA ASP A 537 -15.14 -10.84 -5.75
C ASP A 537 -14.45 -10.57 -4.40
N LEU A 538 -13.22 -10.06 -4.40
CA LEU A 538 -12.53 -9.60 -3.18
C LEU A 538 -13.14 -8.33 -2.58
N ARG A 539 -13.86 -7.53 -3.39
CA ARG A 539 -14.44 -6.26 -2.94
C ARG A 539 -15.88 -6.37 -2.47
N ARG A 540 -16.62 -7.36 -2.96
CA ARG A 540 -18.04 -7.56 -2.61
C ARG A 540 -18.30 -7.84 -1.14
N PRO A 541 -17.52 -8.65 -0.42
CA PRO A 541 -17.71 -8.87 1.02
C PRO A 541 -17.66 -7.59 1.84
N GLU A 542 -16.88 -6.63 1.39
CA GLU A 542 -16.65 -5.38 2.08
C GLU A 542 -17.58 -4.25 1.62
N TYR A 543 -17.63 -3.97 0.31
CA TYR A 543 -18.46 -2.87 -0.21
C TYR A 543 -19.94 -3.22 -0.29
N GLY A 544 -20.27 -4.51 -0.35
CA GLY A 544 -21.60 -5.02 -0.68
C GLY A 544 -21.64 -5.56 -2.11
N ASP A 545 -22.55 -6.50 -2.36
CA ASP A 545 -22.71 -7.18 -3.65
C ASP A 545 -23.73 -6.45 -4.53
N GLU A 546 -23.27 -5.78 -5.58
CA GLU A 546 -24.08 -5.01 -6.53
C GLU A 546 -25.06 -5.88 -7.35
N ARG A 547 -24.89 -7.20 -7.33
CA ARG A 547 -25.80 -8.14 -7.99
C ARG A 547 -27.11 -8.33 -7.21
N LEU A 548 -27.10 -8.01 -5.91
CA LEU A 548 -28.27 -8.06 -5.05
C LEU A 548 -29.08 -6.75 -5.19
N PRO A 549 -30.37 -6.77 -5.58
CA PRO A 549 -31.14 -5.56 -5.89
C PRO A 549 -31.16 -4.53 -4.74
N ARG A 550 -31.32 -4.99 -3.49
CA ARG A 550 -31.30 -4.11 -2.31
C ARG A 550 -29.94 -3.42 -2.13
N MET A 551 -28.84 -4.20 -2.22
CA MET A 551 -27.50 -3.67 -2.06
C MET A 551 -27.12 -2.74 -3.23
N ARG A 552 -27.51 -3.09 -4.45
CA ARG A 552 -27.34 -2.21 -5.62
C ARG A 552 -28.00 -0.86 -5.43
N ALA A 553 -29.24 -0.84 -4.95
CA ALA A 553 -29.96 0.39 -4.68
C ALA A 553 -29.27 1.24 -3.57
N TYR A 554 -28.74 0.57 -2.54
CA TYR A 554 -27.95 1.22 -1.50
C TYR A 554 -26.66 1.82 -2.06
N LEU A 555 -25.85 1.03 -2.76
CA LEU A 555 -24.59 1.46 -3.37
C LEU A 555 -24.79 2.63 -4.35
N GLN A 556 -25.84 2.57 -5.17
CA GLN A 556 -26.22 3.66 -6.07
C GLN A 556 -26.56 4.94 -5.31
N ARG A 557 -27.30 4.83 -4.20
CA ARG A 557 -27.72 5.98 -3.37
C ARG A 557 -26.55 6.68 -2.71
N ILE A 558 -25.57 5.94 -2.16
CA ILE A 558 -24.41 6.52 -1.46
C ILE A 558 -23.31 6.99 -2.40
N SER A 559 -23.37 6.62 -3.68
CA SER A 559 -22.34 6.96 -4.65
C SER A 559 -22.26 8.47 -4.90
N PRO A 560 -21.05 9.07 -4.80
CA PRO A 560 -20.86 10.50 -5.03
C PRO A 560 -21.35 10.98 -6.39
N LEU A 561 -21.19 10.18 -7.44
CA LEU A 561 -21.69 10.51 -8.79
C LEU A 561 -23.19 10.73 -8.83
N THR A 562 -23.97 9.93 -8.09
CA THR A 562 -25.42 10.12 -7.96
C THR A 562 -25.73 11.46 -7.30
N ASN A 563 -24.93 11.86 -6.34
CA ASN A 563 -25.08 13.05 -5.52
C ASN A 563 -24.22 14.25 -5.98
N ALA A 564 -23.59 14.18 -7.16
CA ALA A 564 -22.64 15.17 -7.65
C ALA A 564 -23.21 16.62 -7.72
N ALA A 565 -24.55 16.75 -7.75
CA ALA A 565 -25.22 18.05 -7.68
C ALA A 565 -24.90 18.84 -6.40
N ARG A 566 -24.47 18.18 -5.33
CA ARG A 566 -24.13 18.78 -4.04
C ARG A 566 -22.68 19.20 -3.94
N ILE A 567 -21.82 18.78 -4.90
CA ILE A 567 -20.41 19.16 -4.95
C ILE A 567 -20.33 20.53 -5.63
N ASN A 568 -20.12 21.58 -4.84
CA ASN A 568 -20.10 22.99 -5.26
C ASN A 568 -18.75 23.68 -4.99
N LYS A 569 -17.74 22.93 -4.58
CA LYS A 569 -16.37 23.41 -4.33
C LYS A 569 -15.42 22.92 -5.41
N PRO A 570 -14.31 23.62 -5.65
CA PRO A 570 -13.31 23.22 -6.62
C PRO A 570 -12.77 21.82 -6.38
N LEU A 571 -12.54 21.07 -7.44
CA LEU A 571 -12.03 19.69 -7.41
C LEU A 571 -10.84 19.53 -8.35
N LEU A 572 -9.73 18.98 -7.86
CA LEU A 572 -8.65 18.43 -8.69
C LEU A 572 -8.85 16.92 -8.78
N VAL A 573 -8.91 16.38 -9.99
CA VAL A 573 -9.03 14.94 -10.27
C VAL A 573 -7.77 14.46 -10.98
N VAL A 574 -7.15 13.39 -10.47
CA VAL A 574 -5.91 12.81 -10.98
C VAL A 574 -6.11 11.34 -11.32
N GLN A 575 -5.74 10.91 -12.55
CA GLN A 575 -6.04 9.55 -13.03
C GLN A 575 -4.91 8.97 -13.88
N GLY A 576 -4.50 7.73 -13.59
CA GLY A 576 -3.72 6.91 -14.51
C GLY A 576 -4.64 6.19 -15.50
N LEU A 577 -4.39 6.32 -16.80
CA LEU A 577 -5.29 5.77 -17.83
C LEU A 577 -5.21 4.25 -17.96
N ASN A 578 -4.16 3.61 -17.41
CA ASN A 578 -3.99 2.16 -17.39
C ASN A 578 -4.43 1.53 -16.07
N ASP A 579 -5.19 2.23 -15.24
CA ASP A 579 -5.61 1.76 -13.92
C ASP A 579 -6.58 0.56 -14.02
N PRO A 580 -6.17 -0.67 -13.58
CA PRO A 580 -7.03 -1.85 -13.61
C PRO A 580 -7.89 -1.97 -12.34
N ARG A 581 -7.62 -1.16 -11.32
CA ARG A 581 -8.32 -1.19 -10.04
C ARG A 581 -9.54 -0.30 -10.05
N VAL A 582 -9.31 1.00 -10.32
CA VAL A 582 -10.37 2.00 -10.47
C VAL A 582 -10.25 2.56 -11.89
N PRO A 583 -11.02 2.04 -12.84
CA PRO A 583 -10.92 2.42 -14.25
C PRO A 583 -11.12 3.93 -14.44
N ALA A 584 -10.43 4.49 -15.44
CA ALA A 584 -10.46 5.92 -15.74
C ALA A 584 -11.87 6.47 -16.00
N THR A 585 -12.83 5.60 -16.32
CA THR A 585 -14.25 5.95 -16.46
C THR A 585 -14.85 6.51 -15.18
N GLU A 586 -14.35 6.08 -14.00
CA GLU A 586 -14.82 6.60 -12.70
C GLU A 586 -14.50 8.09 -12.55
N SER A 587 -13.29 8.52 -12.84
CA SER A 587 -12.92 9.93 -12.81
C SER A 587 -13.58 10.73 -13.94
N GLN A 588 -13.64 10.19 -15.17
CA GLN A 588 -14.22 10.87 -16.33
C GLN A 588 -15.70 11.17 -16.14
N GLN A 589 -16.50 10.22 -15.61
CA GLN A 589 -17.93 10.45 -15.37
C GLN A 589 -18.15 11.53 -14.29
N MET A 590 -17.30 11.58 -13.25
CA MET A 590 -17.38 12.62 -12.21
C MET A 590 -17.02 13.99 -12.77
N VAL A 591 -15.92 14.12 -13.50
CA VAL A 591 -15.51 15.38 -14.16
C VAL A 591 -16.62 15.90 -15.06
N THR A 592 -17.17 15.04 -15.92
CA THR A 592 -18.27 15.39 -16.83
C THR A 592 -19.50 15.88 -16.06
N LYS A 593 -19.88 15.18 -15.00
CA LYS A 593 -21.07 15.48 -14.22
C LYS A 593 -20.98 16.82 -13.49
N ILE A 594 -19.83 17.13 -12.90
CA ILE A 594 -19.61 18.39 -12.18
C ILE A 594 -19.56 19.57 -13.17
N ARG A 595 -18.83 19.43 -14.27
CA ARG A 595 -18.72 20.49 -15.31
C ARG A 595 -20.05 20.82 -15.95
N ALA A 596 -20.89 19.83 -16.22
CA ALA A 596 -22.22 20.05 -16.78
C ALA A 596 -23.11 20.95 -15.89
N ARG A 597 -22.69 21.22 -14.65
CA ARG A 597 -23.35 22.11 -13.69
C ARG A 597 -22.59 23.40 -13.42
N GLY A 598 -21.51 23.67 -14.18
CA GLY A 598 -20.67 24.85 -14.00
C GLY A 598 -19.68 24.75 -12.85
N GLY A 599 -19.46 23.55 -12.27
CA GLY A 599 -18.47 23.34 -11.22
C GLY A 599 -17.03 23.43 -11.74
N GLU A 600 -16.13 23.98 -10.92
CA GLU A 600 -14.71 24.08 -11.26
C GLU A 600 -14.02 22.72 -11.04
N VAL A 601 -13.48 22.13 -12.12
CA VAL A 601 -12.72 20.88 -12.08
C VAL A 601 -11.44 21.02 -12.88
N TRP A 602 -10.32 20.69 -12.22
CA TRP A 602 -9.03 20.45 -12.87
C TRP A 602 -8.88 18.95 -13.07
N TYR A 603 -8.49 18.51 -14.28
CA TYR A 603 -8.31 17.09 -14.54
C TYR A 603 -6.92 16.83 -15.10
N LEU A 604 -6.15 15.98 -14.39
CA LEU A 604 -4.83 15.52 -14.77
C LEU A 604 -4.87 14.00 -15.01
N ALA A 605 -4.55 13.57 -16.23
CA ALA A 605 -4.42 12.15 -16.53
C ALA A 605 -3.03 11.82 -17.07
N ALA A 606 -2.58 10.58 -16.86
CA ALA A 606 -1.32 10.07 -17.39
C ALA A 606 -1.54 8.79 -18.19
N LYS A 607 -1.05 8.79 -19.46
CA LYS A 607 -1.24 7.70 -20.43
C LYS A 607 -0.44 6.44 -20.10
N ASP A 608 0.61 6.57 -19.30
CA ASP A 608 1.57 5.52 -18.95
C ASP A 608 1.66 5.23 -17.44
N GLU A 609 0.60 5.56 -16.74
CA GLU A 609 0.42 5.27 -15.30
C GLU A 609 -0.86 4.48 -15.05
N GLY A 610 -0.86 3.73 -13.93
CA GLY A 610 -2.00 2.95 -13.46
C GLY A 610 -2.62 3.54 -12.20
N HIS A 611 -2.72 2.70 -11.13
CA HIS A 611 -3.32 3.08 -9.86
C HIS A 611 -2.39 3.97 -9.03
N GLY A 612 -2.20 5.20 -9.48
CA GLY A 612 -1.29 6.20 -8.95
C GLY A 612 -0.09 6.49 -9.86
N PHE A 613 0.58 7.62 -9.63
CA PHE A 613 1.71 8.07 -10.44
C PHE A 613 3.03 7.62 -9.82
N ARG A 614 3.72 6.67 -10.45
CA ARG A 614 4.93 6.04 -9.95
C ARG A 614 6.21 6.55 -10.62
N LYS A 615 6.13 7.03 -11.87
CA LYS A 615 7.25 7.63 -12.58
C LYS A 615 7.49 9.05 -12.04
N LYS A 616 8.75 9.38 -11.75
CA LYS A 616 9.11 10.65 -11.10
C LYS A 616 8.58 11.84 -11.89
N GLN A 617 8.78 11.86 -13.20
CA GLN A 617 8.35 12.98 -14.05
C GLN A 617 6.84 13.24 -13.94
N ASN A 618 6.02 12.20 -14.03
CA ASN A 618 4.57 12.31 -13.90
C ASN A 618 4.16 12.69 -12.47
N ARG A 619 4.78 12.06 -11.47
CA ARG A 619 4.50 12.30 -10.05
C ARG A 619 4.88 13.73 -9.65
N ASP A 620 6.04 14.21 -10.05
CA ASP A 620 6.49 15.57 -9.71
C ASP A 620 5.55 16.61 -10.31
N PHE A 621 5.08 16.42 -11.56
CA PHE A 621 4.10 17.31 -12.18
C PHE A 621 2.76 17.27 -11.42
N TYR A 622 2.29 16.08 -11.04
CA TYR A 622 1.09 15.92 -10.24
C TYR A 622 1.20 16.67 -8.90
N LEU A 623 2.32 16.53 -8.18
CA LEU A 623 2.53 17.21 -6.90
C LEU A 623 2.62 18.73 -7.06
N LYS A 624 3.25 19.23 -8.13
CA LYS A 624 3.22 20.66 -8.50
C LYS A 624 1.78 21.14 -8.75
N THR A 625 0.97 20.31 -9.42
CA THR A 625 -0.45 20.61 -9.67
C THR A 625 -1.24 20.69 -8.36
N MET A 626 -1.01 19.77 -7.41
CA MET A 626 -1.63 19.83 -6.07
C MET A 626 -1.25 21.12 -5.32
N VAL A 627 0.04 21.47 -5.32
CA VAL A 627 0.52 22.72 -4.67
C VAL A 627 -0.16 23.94 -5.27
N THR A 628 -0.20 24.00 -6.60
CA THR A 628 -0.84 25.13 -7.32
C THR A 628 -2.34 25.22 -7.02
N PHE A 629 -3.02 24.08 -6.95
CA PHE A 629 -4.43 24.00 -6.57
C PHE A 629 -4.67 24.50 -5.14
N LEU A 630 -3.91 23.98 -4.17
CA LEU A 630 -4.02 24.36 -2.77
C LEU A 630 -3.68 25.85 -2.57
N GLU A 631 -2.62 26.37 -3.18
CA GLU A 631 -2.26 27.79 -3.12
C GLU A 631 -3.37 28.68 -3.66
N ARG A 632 -3.93 28.34 -4.82
CA ARG A 632 -4.97 29.12 -5.49
C ARG A 632 -6.28 29.12 -4.70
N GLN A 633 -6.68 27.98 -4.17
CA GLN A 633 -7.93 27.83 -3.45
C GLN A 633 -7.84 28.27 -1.97
N SER A 634 -6.63 28.52 -1.43
CA SER A 634 -6.42 29.03 -0.07
C SER A 634 -6.57 30.55 0.04
N LYS A 635 -6.49 31.26 -1.09
CA LYS A 635 -6.72 32.71 -1.19
C LYS A 635 -8.22 32.98 -1.17
#